data_4f9d1d5e1436f1b825cb187eb5fc9f27
#
_entry.id   4f9d1d5e1436f1b825cb187eb5fc9f27
#
_cell.length_a   1.000
_cell.length_b   1.000
_cell.length_c   1.000
_cell.angle_alpha   90.00
_cell.angle_beta   90.00
_cell.angle_gamma   90.00
#
_symmetry.space_group_name_H-M   'P 1'
#
loop_
_entity.id
_entity.type
_entity.pdbx_description
1 polymer ?
#
loop_
_entity_poly.entity_id
_entity_poly.type
_entity_poly.pdbx_seq_one_letter_code
_entity_poly.pdbx_strand_id
1 'polypeptide(L)'
;MKKARQSRNTWTKRIPAIAVLLVSAMLCVLAVVYRGVEVTQVSVDDGGIWVTNQDRKLVGHLNYDSLMLDGTVAVKSASFDIGQAGGDVTLGEAVTRTVSPVRPTSFSIGQAVTLPEKAIQVQGGPVLAVLDPNEGLLWAGKADEPASMSFTREDAAAKDLSDAVVTVSRSGKIFAYSPDSSTLVTMEQEGQTWRSKTTAIKGFQGPGPLSITAVGDKPVIYDQGGNSLVTPDGKVRDLGEDHITGAVLQAPGDEASGVLLATGDELVTVPLSGQGVTRQPASDQGLTGTPAPPVFHGGCAYGAWAGSGAFVRACTDASRNQAQTVPTLAEAASAVFRTNRTRIVLNDVSTGTLWLPDKNMVVVNNWDQIPTEEQEEEDTPTPDQREQVSEPEHNDKNTPPEAVDDEFGIRPGRSTMLPVLDNDSDDDGDVLTARAVSNPEFGTIVRTRGGRALQITDVPETMTAGSTSFTYEASDGLAGATANVKLTIHPWSQNEGPRQMKHPVIKVGANAQVEYNLLSDWIDPDGDQFFLKEVSAPDGMSAQFSEDGTVQIRDLGSGVGVKSVSVTLSDGRAETVGDLQVSVQEAGNVPPVARADFYVARVGEPLIIDPVSNDTDPNGDPLSLVAACARRRRPVP
;
A
#
# COMPACT_ATOMS: atom_id res chain seq x y z
N MET A 1 11.16 25.90 92.75
CA MET A 1 11.20 26.28 91.32
C MET A 1 11.35 25.03 90.45
N LYS A 2 10.28 24.51 89.89
CA LYS A 2 10.28 23.35 88.95
C LYS A 2 10.03 23.84 87.53
N LYS A 3 11.03 23.61 86.68
CA LYS A 3 10.91 23.86 85.23
C LYS A 3 10.10 22.74 84.59
N ALA A 4 8.96 23.07 83.99
CA ALA A 4 8.19 22.15 83.17
C ALA A 4 8.88 22.00 81.79
N ARG A 5 9.15 20.74 81.41
CA ARG A 5 9.71 20.35 80.12
C ARG A 5 8.55 20.12 79.12
N GLN A 6 8.37 21.01 78.15
CA GLN A 6 7.42 20.84 77.07
C GLN A 6 7.93 19.75 76.08
N SER A 7 7.26 18.61 76.01
CA SER A 7 7.43 17.61 74.97
C SER A 7 6.82 18.14 73.67
N ARG A 8 7.65 18.49 72.70
CA ARG A 8 7.24 18.88 71.34
C ARG A 8 6.75 17.60 70.60
N ASN A 9 5.47 17.58 70.31
CA ASN A 9 4.80 16.50 69.57
C ASN A 9 5.29 16.47 68.13
N THR A 10 6.25 15.61 67.79
CA THR A 10 6.82 15.46 66.43
C THR A 10 5.95 14.65 65.46
N TRP A 11 4.84 14.11 65.97
CA TRP A 11 3.93 13.23 65.20
C TRP A 11 3.04 14.02 64.20
N THR A 12 2.60 15.22 64.55
CA THR A 12 1.69 16.00 63.69
C THR A 12 2.38 16.57 62.45
N LYS A 13 3.71 16.63 62.39
CA LYS A 13 4.46 17.04 61.18
C LYS A 13 4.73 15.94 60.16
N ARG A 14 4.51 14.67 60.52
CA ARG A 14 4.76 13.51 59.66
C ARG A 14 3.49 13.05 58.90
N ILE A 15 2.32 13.41 59.36
CA ILE A 15 1.03 13.06 58.73
C ILE A 15 0.93 13.53 57.29
N PRO A 16 1.25 14.81 56.91
CA PRO A 16 1.16 15.25 55.53
C PRO A 16 2.19 14.56 54.62
N ALA A 17 3.38 14.24 55.10
CA ALA A 17 4.40 13.54 54.31
C ALA A 17 3.99 12.07 54.02
N ILE A 18 3.37 11.39 54.97
CA ILE A 18 2.85 10.03 54.81
C ILE A 18 1.64 10.03 53.85
N ALA A 19 0.77 11.04 53.92
CA ALA A 19 -0.36 11.19 53.00
C ALA A 19 0.10 11.41 51.55
N VAL A 20 1.10 12.25 51.32
CA VAL A 20 1.69 12.47 49.97
C VAL A 20 2.32 11.16 49.45
N LEU A 21 3.06 10.42 50.30
CA LEU A 21 3.65 9.13 49.89
C LEU A 21 2.57 8.09 49.53
N LEU A 22 1.48 8.02 50.29
CA LEU A 22 0.38 7.09 49.98
C LEU A 22 -0.38 7.48 48.72
N VAL A 23 -0.60 8.77 48.47
CA VAL A 23 -1.21 9.26 47.22
C VAL A 23 -0.30 8.99 46.04
N SER A 24 1.01 9.23 46.16
CA SER A 24 1.96 8.93 45.09
C SER A 24 2.05 7.44 44.79
N ALA A 25 2.07 6.58 45.83
CA ALA A 25 2.05 5.12 45.66
C ALA A 25 0.74 4.65 45.00
N MET A 26 -0.41 5.24 45.37
CA MET A 26 -1.72 4.95 44.78
C MET A 26 -1.77 5.39 43.31
N LEU A 27 -1.20 6.54 42.97
CA LEU A 27 -1.09 7.00 41.57
C LEU A 27 -0.17 6.12 40.74
N CYS A 28 0.97 5.65 41.30
CA CYS A 28 1.84 4.68 40.62
C CYS A 28 1.11 3.33 40.38
N VAL A 29 0.38 2.83 41.39
CA VAL A 29 -0.42 1.61 41.21
C VAL A 29 -1.53 1.80 40.21
N LEU A 30 -2.22 2.94 40.22
CA LEU A 30 -3.21 3.29 39.22
C LEU A 30 -2.59 3.38 37.81
N ALA A 31 -1.40 3.99 37.65
CA ALA A 31 -0.71 4.08 36.36
C ALA A 31 -0.26 2.70 35.82
N VAL A 32 0.03 1.73 36.70
CA VAL A 32 0.41 0.37 36.30
C VAL A 32 -0.82 -0.51 36.02
N VAL A 33 -1.92 -0.28 36.75
CA VAL A 33 -3.15 -1.08 36.63
C VAL A 33 -4.12 -0.49 35.59
N TYR A 34 -4.02 0.80 35.32
CA TYR A 34 -4.86 1.45 34.32
C TYR A 34 -4.40 1.02 32.90
N ARG A 35 -5.05 0.01 32.39
CA ARG A 35 -4.96 -0.35 30.97
C ARG A 35 -5.64 0.76 30.17
N GLY A 36 -5.01 1.79 29.74
CA GLY A 36 -5.55 2.89 28.95
C GLY A 36 -6.94 2.69 28.36
N VAL A 37 -7.58 3.72 27.94
CA VAL A 37 -8.83 3.57 27.14
C VAL A 37 -8.43 2.80 25.89
N GLU A 38 -9.07 1.67 25.61
CA GLU A 38 -8.93 1.03 24.31
C GLU A 38 -9.32 2.07 23.26
N VAL A 39 -8.33 2.54 22.51
CA VAL A 39 -8.59 3.36 21.34
C VAL A 39 -9.29 2.43 20.37
N THR A 40 -10.59 2.59 20.21
CA THR A 40 -11.33 1.89 19.17
C THR A 40 -10.82 2.46 17.85
N GLN A 41 -9.88 1.79 17.22
CA GLN A 41 -9.53 2.07 15.83
C GLN A 41 -10.79 1.76 15.01
N VAL A 42 -11.47 2.80 14.57
CA VAL A 42 -12.54 2.65 13.60
C VAL A 42 -11.85 2.28 12.29
N SER A 43 -11.89 1.00 11.93
CA SER A 43 -11.45 0.56 10.61
C SER A 43 -12.44 1.13 9.59
N VAL A 44 -12.07 2.21 8.94
CA VAL A 44 -12.85 2.79 7.85
C VAL A 44 -12.79 1.82 6.66
N ASP A 45 -13.95 1.47 6.10
CA ASP A 45 -14.04 0.71 4.86
C ASP A 45 -13.82 1.66 3.69
N ASP A 46 -12.65 1.59 3.06
CA ASP A 46 -12.27 2.36 1.87
C ASP A 46 -13.02 1.92 0.60
N GLY A 47 -13.83 0.86 0.70
CA GLY A 47 -14.57 0.32 -0.45
C GLY A 47 -13.70 -0.46 -1.43
N GLY A 48 -12.42 -0.66 -1.15
CA GLY A 48 -11.46 -1.15 -2.11
C GLY A 48 -11.00 -2.59 -1.94
N ILE A 49 -10.40 -3.09 -3.00
CA ILE A 49 -9.74 -4.39 -3.06
C ILE A 49 -8.47 -4.25 -3.89
N TRP A 50 -7.38 -4.78 -3.37
CA TRP A 50 -6.10 -4.74 -4.04
C TRP A 50 -5.93 -5.88 -5.03
N VAL A 51 -5.31 -5.61 -6.17
CA VAL A 51 -5.16 -6.50 -7.33
C VAL A 51 -3.77 -6.34 -7.95
N THR A 52 -3.37 -7.27 -8.80
CA THR A 52 -2.03 -7.28 -9.39
C THR A 52 -2.06 -7.26 -10.92
N ASN A 53 -1.04 -6.62 -11.51
CA ASN A 53 -0.72 -6.67 -12.93
C ASN A 53 0.79 -6.89 -13.05
N GLN A 54 1.22 -8.15 -13.28
CA GLN A 54 2.64 -8.50 -13.29
C GLN A 54 3.34 -8.01 -14.56
N ASP A 55 2.67 -7.96 -15.70
CA ASP A 55 3.25 -7.47 -16.97
C ASP A 55 3.64 -5.99 -16.86
N ARG A 56 2.86 -5.22 -16.11
CA ARG A 56 3.13 -3.81 -15.84
C ARG A 56 3.91 -3.57 -14.56
N LYS A 57 4.15 -4.61 -13.77
CA LYS A 57 4.74 -4.54 -12.42
C LYS A 57 4.00 -3.58 -11.50
N LEU A 58 2.67 -3.68 -11.47
CA LEU A 58 1.80 -2.82 -10.70
C LEU A 58 0.93 -3.62 -9.72
N VAL A 59 0.78 -3.09 -8.53
CA VAL A 59 -0.32 -3.41 -7.61
C VAL A 59 -1.33 -2.28 -7.71
N GLY A 60 -2.59 -2.61 -7.95
CA GLY A 60 -3.66 -1.63 -8.13
C GLY A 60 -4.70 -1.72 -7.02
N HIS A 61 -5.27 -0.60 -6.66
CA HIS A 61 -6.43 -0.50 -5.79
C HIS A 61 -7.69 -0.34 -6.63
N LEU A 62 -8.57 -1.32 -6.58
CA LEU A 62 -9.87 -1.27 -7.23
C LEU A 62 -10.90 -0.70 -6.26
N ASN A 63 -11.43 0.47 -6.55
CA ASN A 63 -12.62 0.98 -5.90
C ASN A 63 -13.84 0.22 -6.46
N TYR A 64 -14.38 -0.65 -5.61
CA TYR A 64 -15.41 -1.61 -6.03
C TYR A 64 -16.75 -0.97 -6.38
N ASP A 65 -17.06 0.18 -5.79
CA ASP A 65 -18.32 0.89 -6.00
C ASP A 65 -18.30 1.70 -7.30
N SER A 66 -17.16 2.33 -7.63
CA SER A 66 -16.96 3.07 -8.90
C SER A 66 -16.62 2.17 -10.09
N LEU A 67 -16.28 0.89 -9.85
CA LEU A 67 -15.84 -0.07 -10.89
C LEU A 67 -14.56 0.39 -11.63
N MET A 68 -13.67 1.06 -10.91
CA MET A 68 -12.43 1.60 -11.46
C MET A 68 -11.26 1.35 -10.53
N LEU A 69 -10.09 1.16 -11.10
CA LEU A 69 -8.85 1.32 -10.37
C LEU A 69 -8.65 2.82 -10.08
N ASP A 70 -8.38 3.18 -8.85
CA ASP A 70 -8.23 4.56 -8.39
C ASP A 70 -6.83 4.87 -7.85
N GLY A 71 -5.96 3.86 -7.73
CA GLY A 71 -4.58 4.04 -7.34
C GLY A 71 -3.72 2.84 -7.72
N THR A 72 -2.43 3.05 -7.89
CA THR A 72 -1.45 2.00 -8.18
C THR A 72 -0.16 2.20 -7.42
N VAL A 73 0.53 1.09 -7.17
CA VAL A 73 1.86 1.05 -6.57
C VAL A 73 2.78 0.28 -7.50
N ALA A 74 3.91 0.87 -7.87
CA ALA A 74 4.90 0.23 -8.72
C ALA A 74 5.72 -0.81 -7.96
N VAL A 75 6.03 -1.93 -8.60
CA VAL A 75 6.80 -3.04 -8.04
C VAL A 75 8.04 -3.30 -8.86
N LYS A 76 9.19 -3.43 -8.19
CA LYS A 76 10.48 -3.64 -8.89
C LYS A 76 10.63 -5.04 -9.48
N SER A 77 10.02 -6.03 -8.86
CA SER A 77 10.07 -7.44 -9.27
C SER A 77 9.03 -7.76 -10.33
N ALA A 78 9.37 -8.62 -11.28
CA ALA A 78 8.40 -9.18 -12.24
C ALA A 78 7.57 -10.33 -11.65
N SER A 79 7.94 -10.86 -10.48
CA SER A 79 7.23 -11.95 -9.80
C SER A 79 6.90 -11.53 -8.38
N PHE A 80 5.67 -11.15 -8.17
CA PHE A 80 5.16 -10.68 -6.89
C PHE A 80 3.70 -11.08 -6.72
N ASP A 81 3.24 -11.07 -5.47
CA ASP A 81 1.84 -11.24 -5.14
C ASP A 81 1.49 -10.48 -3.86
N ILE A 82 0.21 -10.31 -3.60
CA ILE A 82 -0.30 -9.56 -2.45
C ILE A 82 -1.14 -10.43 -1.52
N GLY A 83 -1.02 -10.17 -0.22
CA GLY A 83 -1.99 -10.56 0.79
C GLY A 83 -2.78 -9.35 1.24
N GLN A 84 -4.06 -9.52 1.58
CA GLN A 84 -4.88 -8.41 2.05
C GLN A 84 -5.96 -8.83 3.03
N ALA A 85 -6.23 -7.99 4.02
CA ALA A 85 -7.37 -8.12 4.94
C ALA A 85 -7.72 -6.75 5.54
N GLY A 86 -8.83 -6.17 5.12
CA GLY A 86 -9.18 -4.80 5.50
C GLY A 86 -8.17 -3.80 4.93
N GLY A 87 -7.55 -3.01 5.81
CA GLY A 87 -6.48 -2.07 5.46
C GLY A 87 -5.08 -2.66 5.52
N ASP A 88 -4.92 -3.91 5.99
CA ASP A 88 -3.62 -4.57 6.08
C ASP A 88 -3.30 -5.26 4.76
N VAL A 89 -2.36 -4.72 4.02
CA VAL A 89 -1.94 -5.23 2.70
C VAL A 89 -0.45 -5.48 2.72
N THR A 90 -0.04 -6.68 2.29
CA THR A 90 1.38 -7.03 2.13
C THR A 90 1.70 -7.34 0.68
N LEU A 91 2.85 -6.84 0.24
CA LEU A 91 3.46 -7.17 -1.04
C LEU A 91 4.60 -8.15 -0.81
N GLY A 92 4.53 -9.30 -1.45
CA GLY A 92 5.61 -10.29 -1.46
C GLY A 92 6.29 -10.35 -2.81
N GLU A 93 7.59 -10.14 -2.85
CA GLU A 93 8.39 -10.20 -4.07
C GLU A 93 9.29 -11.44 -4.07
N ALA A 94 9.06 -12.32 -5.03
CA ALA A 94 9.75 -13.63 -5.07
C ALA A 94 11.25 -13.51 -5.41
N VAL A 95 11.64 -12.57 -6.28
CA VAL A 95 13.03 -12.42 -6.76
C VAL A 95 13.92 -11.80 -5.67
N THR A 96 13.46 -10.73 -5.05
CA THR A 96 14.16 -10.04 -3.96
C THR A 96 14.02 -10.77 -2.63
N ARG A 97 13.06 -11.70 -2.53
CA ARG A 97 12.69 -12.41 -1.31
C ARG A 97 12.33 -11.42 -0.19
N THR A 98 11.52 -10.44 -0.52
CA THR A 98 11.11 -9.41 0.43
C THR A 98 9.61 -9.46 0.66
N VAL A 99 9.20 -9.03 1.83
CA VAL A 99 7.82 -8.67 2.13
C VAL A 99 7.77 -7.26 2.67
N SER A 100 6.83 -6.48 2.16
CA SER A 100 6.63 -5.08 2.52
C SER A 100 5.16 -4.83 2.79
N PRO A 101 4.79 -3.94 3.72
CA PRO A 101 3.42 -3.48 3.83
C PRO A 101 3.13 -2.50 2.69
N VAL A 102 1.94 -2.58 2.12
CA VAL A 102 1.41 -1.55 1.23
C VAL A 102 0.53 -0.64 2.05
N ARG A 103 0.74 0.67 1.97
CA ARG A 103 -0.03 1.67 2.69
C ARG A 103 -1.20 2.14 1.81
N PRO A 104 -2.44 1.76 2.12
CA PRO A 104 -3.59 2.10 1.27
C PRO A 104 -3.84 3.61 1.16
N THR A 105 -3.55 4.35 2.21
CA THR A 105 -3.81 5.80 2.28
C THR A 105 -2.86 6.65 1.45
N SER A 106 -1.64 6.15 1.19
CA SER A 106 -0.60 6.88 0.43
C SER A 106 -0.18 6.17 -0.84
N PHE A 107 -0.76 5.00 -1.15
CA PHE A 107 -0.37 4.16 -2.29
C PHE A 107 1.14 3.92 -2.37
N SER A 108 1.77 3.67 -1.23
CA SER A 108 3.22 3.51 -1.13
C SER A 108 3.60 2.17 -0.50
N ILE A 109 4.82 1.71 -0.80
CA ILE A 109 5.41 0.52 -0.20
C ILE A 109 6.17 0.95 1.06
N GLY A 110 5.85 0.32 2.20
CA GLY A 110 6.57 0.54 3.43
C GLY A 110 7.88 -0.24 3.50
N GLN A 111 8.52 -0.21 4.66
CA GLN A 111 9.82 -0.83 4.87
C GLN A 111 9.78 -2.35 4.59
N ALA A 112 10.62 -2.80 3.68
CA ALA A 112 10.77 -4.20 3.31
C ALA A 112 11.56 -4.98 4.37
N VAL A 113 11.20 -6.24 4.56
CA VAL A 113 12.02 -7.22 5.29
C VAL A 113 12.41 -8.36 4.35
N THR A 114 13.67 -8.79 4.42
CA THR A 114 14.17 -9.92 3.62
C THR A 114 13.83 -11.24 4.29
N LEU A 115 13.21 -12.13 3.53
CA LEU A 115 12.83 -13.47 3.97
C LEU A 115 13.99 -14.47 3.86
N PRO A 116 14.00 -15.55 4.67
CA PRO A 116 14.90 -16.68 4.48
C PRO A 116 14.81 -17.27 3.06
N GLU A 117 15.86 -17.95 2.63
CA GLU A 117 15.88 -18.60 1.33
C GLU A 117 14.76 -19.65 1.24
N LYS A 118 13.95 -19.60 0.16
CA LYS A 118 12.78 -20.47 -0.07
C LYS A 118 11.65 -20.38 0.96
N ALA A 119 11.63 -19.34 1.78
CA ALA A 119 10.52 -19.13 2.69
C ALA A 119 9.21 -18.87 1.92
N ILE A 120 8.12 -19.40 2.48
CA ILE A 120 6.75 -19.20 2.01
C ILE A 120 6.09 -18.21 2.94
N GLN A 121 5.50 -17.15 2.38
CA GLN A 121 4.74 -16.17 3.15
C GLN A 121 3.24 -16.32 2.86
N VAL A 122 2.41 -16.19 3.88
CA VAL A 122 0.94 -16.20 3.77
C VAL A 122 0.36 -15.19 4.74
N GLN A 123 -0.54 -14.36 4.24
CA GLN A 123 -1.32 -13.43 5.07
C GLN A 123 -2.75 -13.92 5.23
N GLY A 124 -3.30 -13.79 6.44
CA GLY A 124 -4.72 -13.95 6.72
C GLY A 124 -5.14 -13.08 7.90
N GLY A 125 -6.19 -12.29 7.74
CA GLY A 125 -6.49 -11.25 8.73
C GLY A 125 -5.29 -10.31 8.93
N PRO A 126 -5.05 -9.85 10.16
CA PRO A 126 -3.92 -8.98 10.49
C PRO A 126 -2.59 -9.76 10.66
N VAL A 127 -2.56 -11.03 10.32
CA VAL A 127 -1.43 -11.93 10.60
C VAL A 127 -0.67 -12.28 9.33
N LEU A 128 0.65 -12.14 9.39
CA LEU A 128 1.61 -12.64 8.42
C LEU A 128 2.34 -13.86 9.01
N ALA A 129 2.28 -14.98 8.32
CA ALA A 129 3.06 -16.18 8.62
C ALA A 129 4.15 -16.37 7.56
N VAL A 130 5.36 -16.71 8.03
CA VAL A 130 6.52 -17.02 7.19
C VAL A 130 7.03 -18.39 7.57
N LEU A 131 7.03 -19.33 6.63
CA LEU A 131 7.50 -20.70 6.83
C LEU A 131 8.76 -20.94 6.00
N ASP A 132 9.82 -21.41 6.64
CA ASP A 132 10.95 -22.04 5.96
C ASP A 132 10.77 -23.57 6.02
N PRO A 133 10.33 -24.21 4.92
CA PRO A 133 10.08 -25.64 4.91
C PRO A 133 11.37 -26.48 4.96
N ASN A 134 12.54 -25.91 4.60
CA ASN A 134 13.82 -26.64 4.66
C ASN A 134 14.34 -26.72 6.10
N GLU A 135 14.31 -25.59 6.82
CA GLU A 135 14.75 -25.53 8.21
C GLU A 135 13.64 -25.96 9.18
N GLY A 136 12.41 -26.11 8.69
CA GLY A 136 11.24 -26.47 9.49
C GLY A 136 10.84 -25.40 10.50
N LEU A 137 11.03 -24.13 10.18
CA LEU A 137 10.80 -22.99 11.07
C LEU A 137 9.62 -22.14 10.59
N LEU A 138 8.76 -21.77 11.52
CA LEU A 138 7.60 -20.92 11.25
C LEU A 138 7.66 -19.69 12.16
N TRP A 139 7.62 -18.51 11.55
CA TRP A 139 7.50 -17.22 12.22
C TRP A 139 6.12 -16.63 11.97
N ALA A 140 5.67 -15.83 12.93
CA ALA A 140 4.37 -15.16 12.86
C ALA A 140 4.50 -13.73 13.37
N GLY A 141 3.88 -12.79 12.68
CA GLY A 141 3.91 -11.37 13.01
C GLY A 141 2.68 -10.65 12.49
N LYS A 142 2.68 -9.34 12.62
CA LYS A 142 1.64 -8.48 12.09
C LYS A 142 1.88 -8.20 10.62
N ALA A 143 0.80 -8.16 9.83
CA ALA A 143 0.86 -7.88 8.40
C ALA A 143 1.19 -6.41 8.09
N ASP A 144 0.80 -5.48 8.96
CA ASP A 144 1.08 -4.04 8.83
C ASP A 144 2.51 -3.64 9.22
N GLU A 145 3.22 -4.50 9.98
CA GLU A 145 4.58 -4.25 10.48
C GLU A 145 5.55 -5.43 10.18
N PRO A 146 5.69 -5.93 8.95
CA PRO A 146 6.54 -7.07 8.66
C PRO A 146 8.02 -6.84 8.99
N ALA A 147 8.50 -5.59 8.94
CA ALA A 147 9.86 -5.21 9.30
C ALA A 147 10.19 -5.42 10.81
N SER A 148 9.18 -5.61 11.65
CA SER A 148 9.38 -5.95 13.06
C SER A 148 9.72 -7.44 13.29
N MET A 149 9.58 -8.29 12.27
CA MET A 149 9.84 -9.72 12.36
C MET A 149 11.34 -10.02 12.29
N SER A 150 11.79 -10.95 13.14
CA SER A 150 13.15 -11.50 13.14
C SER A 150 13.08 -12.97 12.74
N PHE A 151 13.88 -13.35 11.74
CA PHE A 151 13.89 -14.73 11.21
C PHE A 151 15.03 -15.57 11.78
N THR A 152 15.24 -15.47 13.09
CA THR A 152 16.18 -16.37 13.79
C THR A 152 15.48 -17.64 14.26
N ARG A 153 16.26 -18.69 14.53
CA ARG A 153 15.71 -19.94 15.05
C ARG A 153 15.12 -19.77 16.46
N GLU A 154 15.65 -18.84 17.23
CA GLU A 154 15.17 -18.51 18.58
C GLU A 154 13.79 -17.87 18.53
N ASP A 155 13.57 -16.98 17.57
CA ASP A 155 12.32 -16.22 17.42
C ASP A 155 11.23 -17.00 16.65
N ALA A 156 11.54 -18.21 16.16
CA ALA A 156 10.56 -19.05 15.49
C ALA A 156 9.42 -19.44 16.46
N ALA A 157 8.20 -19.13 16.05
CA ALA A 157 6.98 -19.41 16.81
C ALA A 157 6.61 -20.91 16.83
N ALA A 158 7.03 -21.67 15.81
CA ALA A 158 6.98 -23.14 15.80
C ALA A 158 8.21 -23.71 15.06
N LYS A 159 8.56 -24.95 15.39
CA LYS A 159 9.74 -25.67 14.89
C LYS A 159 9.36 -27.10 14.49
N ASP A 160 10.29 -27.81 13.87
CA ASP A 160 10.10 -29.20 13.42
C ASP A 160 8.99 -29.35 12.36
N LEU A 161 8.94 -28.38 11.45
CA LEU A 161 7.97 -28.28 10.34
C LEU A 161 8.65 -28.49 8.97
N SER A 162 9.55 -29.48 8.86
CA SER A 162 10.19 -29.82 7.59
C SER A 162 9.14 -30.20 6.54
N ASP A 163 9.37 -29.77 5.30
CA ASP A 163 8.48 -29.99 4.15
C ASP A 163 7.02 -29.57 4.38
N ALA A 164 6.78 -28.71 5.37
CA ALA A 164 5.43 -28.30 5.74
C ALA A 164 4.78 -27.38 4.70
N VAL A 165 3.44 -27.40 4.71
CA VAL A 165 2.57 -26.43 4.06
C VAL A 165 1.90 -25.56 5.13
N VAL A 166 1.64 -24.28 4.81
CA VAL A 166 1.09 -23.31 5.74
C VAL A 166 -0.07 -22.54 5.13
N THR A 167 -1.04 -22.21 5.96
CA THR A 167 -2.13 -21.28 5.62
C THR A 167 -2.51 -20.45 6.84
N VAL A 168 -3.14 -19.31 6.60
CA VAL A 168 -3.69 -18.44 7.65
C VAL A 168 -5.17 -18.22 7.35
N SER A 169 -6.02 -18.42 8.35
CA SER A 169 -7.45 -18.15 8.21
C SER A 169 -7.73 -16.64 8.14
N ARG A 170 -8.93 -16.27 7.72
CA ARG A 170 -9.35 -14.87 7.70
C ARG A 170 -9.38 -14.19 9.06
N SER A 171 -9.47 -14.95 10.15
CA SER A 171 -9.38 -14.45 11.52
C SER A 171 -7.93 -14.28 12.02
N GLY A 172 -6.92 -14.78 11.28
CA GLY A 172 -5.52 -14.75 11.68
C GLY A 172 -5.01 -16.02 12.37
N LYS A 173 -5.77 -17.13 12.38
CA LYS A 173 -5.26 -18.42 12.86
C LYS A 173 -4.34 -19.05 11.84
N ILE A 174 -3.16 -19.49 12.29
CA ILE A 174 -2.17 -20.14 11.45
C ILE A 174 -2.32 -21.66 11.57
N PHE A 175 -2.28 -22.34 10.43
CA PHE A 175 -2.27 -23.78 10.33
C PHE A 175 -1.07 -24.21 9.49
N ALA A 176 -0.22 -25.07 10.04
CA ALA A 176 0.92 -25.66 9.34
C ALA A 176 0.91 -27.17 9.50
N TYR A 177 1.04 -27.89 8.40
CA TYR A 177 1.12 -29.36 8.42
C TYR A 177 2.45 -29.80 7.86
N SER A 178 3.18 -30.62 8.65
CA SER A 178 4.41 -31.28 8.21
C SER A 178 4.14 -32.77 7.93
N PRO A 179 4.37 -33.24 6.70
CA PRO A 179 4.24 -34.66 6.37
C PRO A 179 5.30 -35.50 7.09
N ASP A 180 6.52 -34.99 7.29
CA ASP A 180 7.62 -35.70 7.94
C ASP A 180 7.28 -36.10 9.38
N SER A 181 6.72 -35.18 10.14
CA SER A 181 6.29 -35.44 11.51
C SER A 181 4.85 -35.93 11.62
N SER A 182 4.09 -35.91 10.52
CA SER A 182 2.63 -36.18 10.47
C SER A 182 1.87 -35.35 11.50
N THR A 183 2.27 -34.08 11.68
CA THR A 183 1.68 -33.18 12.67
C THR A 183 1.08 -31.93 12.04
N LEU A 184 -0.09 -31.55 12.54
CA LEU A 184 -0.74 -30.28 12.29
C LEU A 184 -0.51 -29.35 13.48
N VAL A 185 0.15 -28.23 13.24
CA VAL A 185 0.32 -27.14 14.20
C VAL A 185 -0.75 -26.08 13.95
N THR A 186 -1.48 -25.75 14.99
CA THR A 186 -2.45 -24.64 15.00
C THR A 186 -1.93 -23.56 15.91
N MET A 187 -1.89 -22.30 15.45
CA MET A 187 -1.44 -21.18 16.25
C MET A 187 -2.49 -20.07 16.26
N GLU A 188 -2.65 -19.48 17.43
CA GLU A 188 -3.59 -18.37 17.66
C GLU A 188 -2.88 -17.29 18.51
N GLN A 189 -3.13 -16.03 18.19
CA GLN A 189 -2.56 -14.93 18.94
C GLN A 189 -3.39 -14.67 20.20
N GLU A 190 -2.76 -14.72 21.38
CA GLU A 190 -3.35 -14.31 22.65
C GLU A 190 -2.59 -13.08 23.20
N GLY A 191 -3.15 -11.90 23.00
CA GLY A 191 -2.47 -10.64 23.35
C GLY A 191 -1.23 -10.41 22.49
N GLN A 192 -0.04 -10.41 23.10
CA GLN A 192 1.25 -10.27 22.40
C GLN A 192 2.01 -11.59 22.22
N THR A 193 1.40 -12.72 22.56
CA THR A 193 2.06 -14.03 22.49
C THR A 193 1.29 -14.97 21.57
N TRP A 194 2.03 -15.95 21.03
CA TRP A 194 1.46 -17.01 20.19
C TRP A 194 1.23 -18.26 21.03
N ARG A 195 0.00 -18.75 21.05
CA ARG A 195 -0.34 -20.05 21.61
C ARG A 195 -0.37 -21.07 20.48
N SER A 196 0.42 -22.14 20.61
CA SER A 196 0.46 -23.24 19.67
C SER A 196 -0.16 -24.50 20.23
N LYS A 197 -0.83 -25.27 19.36
CA LYS A 197 -1.33 -26.62 19.64
C LYS A 197 -0.89 -27.54 18.52
N THR A 198 -0.25 -28.66 18.86
CA THR A 198 0.14 -29.69 17.90
C THR A 198 -0.82 -30.86 17.98
N THR A 199 -1.26 -31.36 16.83
CA THR A 199 -2.17 -32.50 16.69
C THR A 199 -1.58 -33.48 15.69
N ALA A 200 -1.43 -34.75 16.09
CA ALA A 200 -0.97 -35.82 15.20
C ALA A 200 -2.09 -36.25 14.25
N ILE A 201 -1.80 -36.30 12.95
CA ILE A 201 -2.71 -36.79 11.91
C ILE A 201 -2.33 -38.23 11.58
N LYS A 202 -3.17 -39.16 11.98
CA LYS A 202 -2.90 -40.59 11.80
C LYS A 202 -3.41 -41.09 10.43
N GLY A 203 -2.62 -41.93 9.78
CA GLY A 203 -3.02 -42.60 8.54
C GLY A 203 -2.99 -41.72 7.28
N PHE A 204 -2.36 -40.54 7.37
CA PHE A 204 -2.13 -39.66 6.24
C PHE A 204 -0.60 -39.50 6.06
N GLN A 205 -0.10 -39.92 4.92
CA GLN A 205 1.35 -39.86 4.62
C GLN A 205 1.68 -38.78 3.58
N GLY A 206 0.68 -38.26 2.85
CA GLY A 206 0.86 -37.19 1.88
C GLY A 206 1.94 -37.44 0.82
N PRO A 207 1.85 -38.52 0.02
CA PRO A 207 2.93 -38.88 -0.91
C PRO A 207 3.08 -37.94 -2.11
N GLY A 208 2.13 -37.05 -2.32
CA GLY A 208 2.12 -36.09 -3.43
C GLY A 208 2.29 -34.62 -3.00
N PRO A 209 2.13 -33.69 -3.94
CA PRO A 209 2.06 -32.29 -3.60
C PRO A 209 0.94 -32.00 -2.61
N LEU A 210 1.29 -31.40 -1.48
CA LEU A 210 0.34 -31.04 -0.44
C LEU A 210 -0.12 -29.60 -0.60
N SER A 211 -1.39 -29.35 -0.28
CA SER A 211 -1.93 -28.01 -0.08
C SER A 211 -2.78 -27.97 1.18
N ILE A 212 -2.86 -26.80 1.80
CA ILE A 212 -3.64 -26.58 3.01
C ILE A 212 -4.47 -25.32 2.87
N THR A 213 -5.69 -25.35 3.36
CA THR A 213 -6.59 -24.20 3.39
C THR A 213 -7.29 -24.09 4.73
N ALA A 214 -7.99 -22.97 4.92
CA ALA A 214 -8.89 -22.74 6.03
C ALA A 214 -10.33 -22.52 5.54
N VAL A 215 -11.27 -23.27 6.09
CA VAL A 215 -12.71 -23.07 5.91
C VAL A 215 -13.23 -22.41 7.19
N GLY A 216 -13.39 -21.09 7.18
CA GLY A 216 -13.41 -20.32 8.43
C GLY A 216 -12.13 -20.58 9.21
N ASP A 217 -12.25 -21.01 10.46
CA ASP A 217 -11.12 -21.34 11.35
C ASP A 217 -10.84 -22.85 11.40
N LYS A 218 -11.18 -23.60 10.36
CA LYS A 218 -11.03 -25.06 10.31
C LYS A 218 -10.04 -25.43 9.20
N PRO A 219 -8.89 -26.05 9.54
CA PRO A 219 -7.91 -26.46 8.54
C PRO A 219 -8.39 -27.65 7.75
N VAL A 220 -8.07 -27.65 6.44
CA VAL A 220 -8.27 -28.79 5.54
C VAL A 220 -6.98 -28.99 4.75
N ILE A 221 -6.47 -30.23 4.73
CA ILE A 221 -5.26 -30.59 3.99
C ILE A 221 -5.65 -31.46 2.81
N TYR A 222 -5.10 -31.17 1.64
CA TYR A 222 -5.32 -31.94 0.43
C TYR A 222 -4.00 -32.49 -0.11
N ASP A 223 -3.96 -33.80 -0.32
CA ASP A 223 -2.90 -34.50 -1.02
C ASP A 223 -3.36 -34.76 -2.47
N GLN A 224 -2.80 -33.98 -3.39
CA GLN A 224 -3.14 -34.10 -4.79
C GLN A 224 -2.65 -35.41 -5.41
N GLY A 225 -1.47 -35.92 -4.98
CA GLY A 225 -0.90 -37.15 -5.48
C GLY A 225 -1.60 -38.41 -4.96
N GLY A 226 -1.91 -38.44 -3.66
CA GLY A 226 -2.66 -39.50 -3.00
C GLY A 226 -4.16 -39.34 -3.12
N ASN A 227 -4.64 -38.26 -3.77
CA ASN A 227 -6.07 -37.96 -3.96
C ASN A 227 -6.90 -38.06 -2.69
N SER A 228 -6.38 -37.54 -1.58
CA SER A 228 -6.98 -37.65 -0.27
C SER A 228 -7.05 -36.31 0.46
N LEU A 229 -8.00 -36.21 1.37
CA LEU A 229 -8.30 -35.00 2.09
C LEU A 229 -8.35 -35.27 3.60
N VAL A 230 -7.70 -34.43 4.39
CA VAL A 230 -7.81 -34.47 5.86
C VAL A 230 -8.81 -33.41 6.29
N THR A 231 -9.88 -33.86 6.94
CA THR A 231 -10.92 -32.99 7.52
C THR A 231 -10.48 -32.40 8.86
N PRO A 232 -11.14 -31.35 9.35
CA PRO A 232 -10.76 -30.66 10.59
C PRO A 232 -10.76 -31.55 11.86
N ASP A 233 -11.53 -32.65 11.84
CA ASP A 233 -11.55 -33.65 12.91
C ASP A 233 -10.40 -34.69 12.80
N GLY A 234 -9.48 -34.49 11.84
CA GLY A 234 -8.30 -35.34 11.62
C GLY A 234 -8.58 -36.65 10.88
N LYS A 235 -9.76 -36.82 10.29
CA LYS A 235 -10.08 -38.00 9.47
C LYS A 235 -9.56 -37.81 8.07
N VAL A 236 -9.05 -38.93 7.52
CA VAL A 236 -8.62 -39.00 6.13
C VAL A 236 -9.79 -39.49 5.28
N ARG A 237 -10.08 -38.77 4.21
CA ARG A 237 -11.08 -39.11 3.22
C ARG A 237 -10.40 -39.39 1.87
N ASP A 238 -10.66 -40.53 1.28
CA ASP A 238 -10.24 -40.86 -0.07
C ASP A 238 -11.22 -40.21 -1.08
N LEU A 239 -10.69 -39.39 -1.97
CA LEU A 239 -11.46 -38.71 -3.01
C LEU A 239 -11.53 -39.50 -4.31
N GLY A 240 -10.77 -40.61 -4.43
CA GLY A 240 -10.83 -41.52 -5.56
C GLY A 240 -12.18 -42.21 -5.69
N GLU A 241 -12.82 -42.52 -4.55
CA GLU A 241 -14.20 -43.07 -4.52
C GLU A 241 -15.22 -42.07 -5.07
N ASP A 242 -14.96 -40.78 -4.93
CA ASP A 242 -15.79 -39.71 -5.45
C ASP A 242 -15.39 -39.30 -6.90
N HIS A 243 -14.43 -39.98 -7.54
CA HIS A 243 -13.93 -39.69 -8.89
C HIS A 243 -13.43 -38.24 -9.07
N ILE A 244 -12.83 -37.65 -8.05
CA ILE A 244 -12.23 -36.33 -8.08
C ILE A 244 -10.73 -36.52 -8.34
N THR A 245 -10.20 -35.96 -9.42
CA THR A 245 -8.77 -36.06 -9.78
C THR A 245 -8.24 -34.74 -10.29
N GLY A 246 -6.98 -34.42 -9.97
CA GLY A 246 -6.30 -33.22 -10.45
C GLY A 246 -6.94 -31.88 -10.02
N ALA A 247 -7.64 -31.91 -8.89
CA ALA A 247 -8.36 -30.75 -8.41
C ALA A 247 -7.43 -29.73 -7.74
N VAL A 248 -7.84 -28.47 -7.78
CA VAL A 248 -7.23 -27.34 -7.04
C VAL A 248 -8.06 -27.07 -5.79
N LEU A 249 -7.38 -26.98 -4.65
CA LEU A 249 -7.99 -26.70 -3.36
C LEU A 249 -8.39 -25.21 -3.26
N GLN A 250 -9.50 -24.91 -2.59
CA GLN A 250 -9.94 -23.56 -2.35
C GLN A 250 -8.90 -22.68 -1.62
N ALA A 251 -8.92 -21.38 -1.89
CA ALA A 251 -8.27 -20.37 -1.05
C ALA A 251 -8.97 -20.27 0.32
N PRO A 252 -8.29 -19.75 1.37
CA PRO A 252 -8.93 -19.49 2.66
C PRO A 252 -10.19 -18.63 2.51
N GLY A 253 -11.30 -19.14 3.05
CA GLY A 253 -12.63 -18.56 2.85
C GLY A 253 -13.42 -18.39 4.15
N ASP A 254 -14.67 -17.97 3.99
CA ASP A 254 -15.62 -17.86 5.10
C ASP A 254 -15.99 -19.26 5.66
N GLU A 255 -16.64 -19.29 6.80
CA GLU A 255 -17.11 -20.56 7.38
C GLU A 255 -18.16 -21.20 6.48
N ALA A 256 -17.96 -22.48 6.19
CA ALA A 256 -18.83 -23.30 5.35
C ALA A 256 -18.97 -24.71 5.91
N SER A 257 -19.99 -25.45 5.45
CA SER A 257 -20.20 -26.86 5.78
C SER A 257 -19.32 -27.81 4.97
N GLY A 258 -18.69 -27.33 3.91
CA GLY A 258 -17.82 -28.10 3.01
C GLY A 258 -16.63 -27.30 2.52
N VAL A 259 -15.63 -28.01 2.01
CA VAL A 259 -14.48 -27.43 1.32
C VAL A 259 -14.70 -27.53 -0.20
N LEU A 260 -14.20 -26.53 -0.93
CA LEU A 260 -14.31 -26.49 -2.39
C LEU A 260 -13.05 -27.06 -3.05
N LEU A 261 -13.27 -27.85 -4.09
CA LEU A 261 -12.27 -28.34 -5.03
C LEU A 261 -12.72 -27.97 -6.45
N ALA A 262 -11.83 -27.45 -7.28
CA ALA A 262 -12.12 -27.19 -8.68
C ALA A 262 -11.29 -28.15 -9.55
N THR A 263 -11.97 -28.95 -10.39
CA THR A 263 -11.33 -29.72 -11.45
C THR A 263 -11.29 -28.91 -12.75
N GLY A 264 -10.82 -29.46 -13.83
CA GLY A 264 -10.80 -28.78 -15.13
C GLY A 264 -12.18 -28.40 -15.67
N ASP A 265 -13.26 -28.99 -15.16
CA ASP A 265 -14.61 -28.94 -15.73
C ASP A 265 -15.74 -28.80 -14.69
N GLU A 266 -15.44 -28.85 -13.38
CA GLU A 266 -16.47 -28.73 -12.34
C GLU A 266 -15.95 -28.11 -11.03
N LEU A 267 -16.88 -27.52 -10.29
CA LEU A 267 -16.71 -27.10 -8.90
C LEU A 267 -17.35 -28.16 -8.00
N VAL A 268 -16.55 -28.76 -7.12
CA VAL A 268 -16.97 -29.82 -6.21
C VAL A 268 -16.95 -29.28 -4.77
N THR A 269 -18.05 -29.47 -4.05
CA THR A 269 -18.12 -29.23 -2.61
C THR A 269 -18.04 -30.53 -1.87
N VAL A 270 -16.99 -30.72 -1.09
CA VAL A 270 -16.77 -31.87 -0.22
C VAL A 270 -17.16 -31.50 1.21
N PRO A 271 -18.21 -32.15 1.79
CA PRO A 271 -18.62 -31.78 3.16
C PRO A 271 -17.53 -32.12 4.17
N LEU A 272 -17.33 -31.22 5.15
CA LEU A 272 -16.38 -31.40 6.26
C LEU A 272 -16.83 -32.50 7.23
N SER A 273 -18.09 -32.89 7.20
CA SER A 273 -18.65 -33.98 7.98
C SER A 273 -19.68 -34.73 7.12
N GLY A 274 -19.72 -36.06 7.25
CA GLY A 274 -20.60 -36.90 6.46
C GLY A 274 -19.95 -37.40 5.17
N GLN A 275 -20.79 -37.93 4.25
CA GLN A 275 -20.37 -38.51 2.97
C GLN A 275 -21.12 -37.83 1.80
N GLY A 276 -20.67 -38.12 0.59
CA GLY A 276 -21.17 -37.53 -0.63
C GLY A 276 -20.45 -36.24 -1.00
N VAL A 277 -20.69 -35.78 -2.20
CA VAL A 277 -20.17 -34.51 -2.74
C VAL A 277 -21.27 -33.82 -3.54
N THR A 278 -21.23 -32.53 -3.59
CA THR A 278 -22.08 -31.73 -4.47
C THR A 278 -21.23 -31.24 -5.64
N ARG A 279 -21.73 -31.42 -6.87
CA ARG A 279 -21.02 -31.05 -8.10
C ARG A 279 -21.79 -29.99 -8.85
N GLN A 280 -21.06 -29.02 -9.34
CA GLN A 280 -21.55 -27.95 -10.20
C GLN A 280 -20.67 -27.92 -11.45
N PRO A 281 -21.19 -28.33 -12.64
CA PRO A 281 -20.43 -28.24 -13.89
C PRO A 281 -19.95 -26.80 -14.14
N ALA A 282 -18.74 -26.67 -14.67
CA ALA A 282 -18.18 -25.37 -15.07
C ALA A 282 -18.98 -24.77 -16.26
N SER A 283 -19.46 -25.61 -17.15
CA SER A 283 -20.32 -25.23 -18.27
C SER A 283 -21.24 -26.35 -18.69
N ASP A 284 -22.40 -26.01 -19.27
CA ASP A 284 -23.34 -26.98 -19.86
C ASP A 284 -22.77 -27.66 -21.12
N GLN A 285 -21.68 -27.12 -21.68
CA GLN A 285 -21.04 -27.60 -22.91
C GLN A 285 -19.85 -28.53 -22.64
N GLY A 286 -19.52 -28.84 -21.38
CA GLY A 286 -18.38 -29.66 -21.01
C GLY A 286 -17.04 -29.07 -21.39
N LEU A 287 -16.93 -27.72 -21.38
CA LEU A 287 -15.67 -27.03 -21.64
C LEU A 287 -14.70 -27.23 -20.45
N THR A 288 -13.45 -27.49 -20.78
CA THR A 288 -12.37 -27.63 -19.79
C THR A 288 -11.44 -26.44 -19.82
N GLY A 289 -10.95 -26.04 -18.66
CA GLY A 289 -10.02 -24.90 -18.52
C GLY A 289 -9.11 -25.06 -17.31
N THR A 290 -8.23 -24.08 -17.11
CA THR A 290 -7.37 -23.99 -15.92
C THR A 290 -8.18 -23.40 -14.77
N PRO A 291 -8.48 -24.17 -13.70
CA PRO A 291 -9.29 -23.66 -12.60
C PRO A 291 -8.50 -22.67 -11.76
N ALA A 292 -9.10 -21.54 -11.45
CA ALA A 292 -8.66 -20.69 -10.34
C ALA A 292 -8.91 -21.42 -9.01
N PRO A 293 -8.06 -21.25 -7.98
CA PRO A 293 -8.39 -21.72 -6.64
C PRO A 293 -9.79 -21.20 -6.25
N PRO A 294 -10.78 -22.07 -6.06
CA PRO A 294 -12.13 -21.61 -5.74
C PRO A 294 -12.16 -20.92 -4.38
N VAL A 295 -13.21 -20.17 -4.08
CA VAL A 295 -13.36 -19.51 -2.78
C VAL A 295 -14.81 -19.55 -2.32
N PHE A 296 -15.04 -19.74 -1.02
CA PHE A 296 -16.33 -19.54 -0.39
C PHE A 296 -16.36 -18.17 0.28
N HIS A 297 -17.24 -17.29 -0.20
CA HIS A 297 -17.32 -15.92 0.27
C HIS A 297 -18.76 -15.38 0.21
N GLY A 298 -19.18 -14.63 1.25
CA GLY A 298 -20.52 -14.02 1.28
C GLY A 298 -21.69 -15.00 1.10
N GLY A 299 -21.52 -16.26 1.56
CA GLY A 299 -22.51 -17.33 1.43
C GLY A 299 -22.59 -17.97 0.04
N CYS A 300 -21.59 -17.75 -0.83
CA CYS A 300 -21.50 -18.32 -2.16
C CYS A 300 -20.15 -19.02 -2.41
N ALA A 301 -20.18 -20.11 -3.14
CA ALA A 301 -19.01 -20.75 -3.72
C ALA A 301 -18.75 -20.16 -5.11
N TYR A 302 -17.51 -19.80 -5.39
CA TYR A 302 -17.08 -19.23 -6.67
C TYR A 302 -16.06 -20.14 -7.32
N GLY A 303 -16.26 -20.45 -8.60
CA GLY A 303 -15.33 -21.17 -9.49
C GLY A 303 -15.17 -20.42 -10.81
N ALA A 304 -13.95 -20.40 -11.33
CA ALA A 304 -13.61 -19.78 -12.61
C ALA A 304 -12.54 -20.60 -13.33
N TRP A 305 -12.61 -20.66 -14.65
CA TRP A 305 -11.69 -21.46 -15.49
C TRP A 305 -11.12 -20.60 -16.60
N ALA A 306 -9.86 -20.25 -16.48
CA ALA A 306 -9.11 -19.59 -17.54
C ALA A 306 -8.99 -20.51 -18.78
N GLY A 307 -8.92 -19.94 -19.97
CA GLY A 307 -8.86 -20.68 -21.23
C GLY A 307 -10.22 -21.18 -21.73
N SER A 308 -11.16 -21.59 -20.86
CA SER A 308 -12.53 -21.91 -21.25
C SER A 308 -13.51 -20.76 -21.07
N GLY A 309 -13.16 -19.79 -20.22
CA GLY A 309 -14.03 -18.67 -19.88
C GLY A 309 -15.19 -19.03 -18.95
N ALA A 310 -15.26 -20.26 -18.44
CA ALA A 310 -16.36 -20.69 -17.59
C ALA A 310 -16.27 -20.00 -16.21
N PHE A 311 -17.43 -19.56 -15.72
CA PHE A 311 -17.61 -19.00 -14.39
C PHE A 311 -18.86 -19.55 -13.74
N VAL A 312 -18.74 -19.93 -12.47
CA VAL A 312 -19.84 -20.45 -11.66
C VAL A 312 -19.87 -19.77 -10.31
N ARG A 313 -21.05 -19.32 -9.91
CA ARG A 313 -21.39 -18.90 -8.56
C ARG A 313 -22.54 -19.72 -8.02
N ALA A 314 -22.31 -20.50 -6.97
CA ALA A 314 -23.30 -21.33 -6.31
C ALA A 314 -23.50 -20.86 -4.87
N CYS A 315 -24.67 -20.31 -4.56
CA CYS A 315 -24.97 -19.66 -3.29
C CYS A 315 -25.92 -20.50 -2.44
N THR A 316 -25.89 -20.26 -1.13
CA THR A 316 -26.90 -20.77 -0.17
C THR A 316 -28.29 -20.29 -0.56
N ASP A 317 -28.41 -19.05 -1.00
CA ASP A 317 -29.61 -18.53 -1.66
C ASP A 317 -29.51 -18.80 -3.17
N ALA A 318 -30.27 -19.78 -3.64
CA ALA A 318 -30.25 -20.23 -5.03
C ALA A 318 -30.64 -19.12 -6.04
N SER A 319 -31.35 -18.07 -5.61
CA SER A 319 -31.69 -16.94 -6.49
C SER A 319 -30.47 -16.14 -6.95
N ARG A 320 -29.35 -16.29 -6.25
CA ARG A 320 -28.06 -15.68 -6.56
C ARG A 320 -27.14 -16.57 -7.40
N ASN A 321 -27.55 -17.80 -7.72
CA ASN A 321 -26.76 -18.71 -8.54
C ASN A 321 -26.55 -18.13 -9.94
N GLN A 322 -25.35 -18.37 -10.48
CA GLN A 322 -24.97 -17.91 -11.81
C GLN A 322 -23.99 -18.90 -12.44
N ALA A 323 -24.20 -19.21 -13.70
CA ALA A 323 -23.24 -19.92 -14.55
C ALA A 323 -23.22 -19.24 -15.90
N GLN A 324 -22.03 -18.91 -16.40
CA GLN A 324 -21.87 -18.22 -17.68
C GLN A 324 -20.48 -18.46 -18.29
N THR A 325 -20.37 -18.25 -19.59
CA THR A 325 -19.07 -18.18 -20.28
C THR A 325 -18.70 -16.72 -20.50
N VAL A 326 -17.51 -16.32 -20.07
CA VAL A 326 -16.96 -14.96 -20.16
C VAL A 326 -15.87 -14.96 -21.23
N PRO A 327 -16.08 -14.34 -22.40
CA PRO A 327 -15.12 -14.40 -23.51
C PRO A 327 -13.71 -13.92 -23.14
N THR A 328 -13.60 -12.82 -22.39
CA THR A 328 -12.32 -12.25 -21.97
C THR A 328 -11.58 -13.15 -20.94
N LEU A 329 -12.29 -13.94 -20.14
CA LEU A 329 -11.69 -14.94 -19.25
C LEU A 329 -11.16 -16.15 -20.04
N ALA A 330 -11.73 -16.43 -21.21
CA ALA A 330 -11.20 -17.46 -22.11
C ALA A 330 -9.83 -17.09 -22.70
N GLU A 331 -9.48 -15.81 -22.73
CA GLU A 331 -8.18 -15.31 -23.20
C GLU A 331 -7.13 -15.30 -22.08
N ALA A 332 -7.55 -15.39 -20.83
CA ALA A 332 -6.65 -15.38 -19.67
C ALA A 332 -5.84 -16.70 -19.59
N ALA A 333 -4.57 -16.58 -19.20
CA ALA A 333 -3.72 -17.74 -18.94
C ALA A 333 -3.95 -18.31 -17.54
N SER A 334 -4.15 -17.43 -16.55
CA SER A 334 -4.45 -17.79 -15.17
C SER A 334 -5.25 -16.68 -14.49
N ALA A 335 -6.06 -17.06 -13.52
CA ALA A 335 -6.84 -16.09 -12.75
C ALA A 335 -6.89 -16.52 -11.27
N VAL A 336 -7.00 -15.53 -10.37
CA VAL A 336 -7.04 -15.72 -8.92
C VAL A 336 -8.18 -14.91 -8.33
N PHE A 337 -8.96 -15.51 -7.45
CA PHE A 337 -9.94 -14.78 -6.66
C PHE A 337 -9.24 -13.95 -5.58
N ARG A 338 -9.51 -12.66 -5.56
CA ARG A 338 -9.12 -11.74 -4.51
C ARG A 338 -10.34 -11.39 -3.69
N THR A 339 -10.20 -11.38 -2.38
CA THR A 339 -11.29 -11.01 -1.47
C THR A 339 -10.79 -10.02 -0.44
N ASN A 340 -11.59 -8.98 -0.19
CA ASN A 340 -11.35 -8.05 0.92
C ASN A 340 -12.69 -7.67 1.55
N ARG A 341 -12.82 -7.83 2.85
CA ARG A 341 -14.08 -7.61 3.57
C ARG A 341 -15.25 -8.38 2.91
N THR A 342 -16.22 -7.68 2.36
CA THR A 342 -17.39 -8.27 1.66
C THR A 342 -17.25 -8.34 0.15
N ARG A 343 -16.12 -7.87 -0.39
CA ARG A 343 -15.89 -7.74 -1.83
C ARG A 343 -15.10 -8.90 -2.39
N ILE A 344 -15.37 -9.23 -3.64
CA ILE A 344 -14.67 -10.29 -4.39
C ILE A 344 -14.42 -9.83 -5.83
N VAL A 345 -13.22 -10.09 -6.33
CA VAL A 345 -12.83 -9.88 -7.72
C VAL A 345 -12.06 -11.10 -8.22
N LEU A 346 -12.20 -11.43 -9.49
CA LEU A 346 -11.32 -12.36 -10.18
C LEU A 346 -10.28 -11.54 -10.94
N ASN A 347 -9.00 -11.82 -10.73
CA ASN A 347 -7.86 -11.07 -11.26
C ASN A 347 -7.01 -11.98 -12.15
N ASP A 348 -6.83 -11.66 -13.42
CA ASP A 348 -5.71 -12.19 -14.20
C ASP A 348 -4.43 -11.51 -13.68
N VAL A 349 -3.58 -12.27 -13.02
CA VAL A 349 -2.38 -11.74 -12.37
C VAL A 349 -1.33 -11.24 -13.36
N SER A 350 -1.34 -11.75 -14.60
CA SER A 350 -0.40 -11.35 -15.66
C SER A 350 -0.79 -10.02 -16.27
N THR A 351 -1.98 -9.95 -16.88
CA THR A 351 -2.43 -8.77 -17.63
C THR A 351 -3.12 -7.72 -16.76
N GLY A 352 -3.50 -8.10 -15.53
CA GLY A 352 -4.24 -7.23 -14.62
C GLY A 352 -5.72 -7.10 -14.96
N THR A 353 -6.26 -7.85 -15.92
CA THR A 353 -7.69 -7.84 -16.22
C THR A 353 -8.49 -8.31 -15.00
N LEU A 354 -9.54 -7.59 -14.67
CA LEU A 354 -10.39 -7.86 -13.52
C LEU A 354 -11.81 -8.16 -13.97
N TRP A 355 -12.43 -9.13 -13.32
CA TRP A 355 -13.85 -9.44 -13.45
C TRP A 355 -14.52 -9.35 -12.09
N LEU A 356 -15.70 -8.76 -12.04
CA LEU A 356 -16.45 -8.58 -10.80
C LEU A 356 -17.57 -9.63 -10.70
N PRO A 357 -17.37 -10.71 -9.91
CA PRO A 357 -18.32 -11.80 -9.80
C PRO A 357 -19.73 -11.39 -9.35
N ASP A 358 -19.82 -10.44 -8.44
CA ASP A 358 -21.11 -9.95 -7.92
C ASP A 358 -21.81 -8.95 -8.85
N LYS A 359 -21.12 -8.48 -9.88
CA LYS A 359 -21.58 -7.49 -10.89
C LYS A 359 -21.68 -8.13 -12.29
N ASN A 360 -22.13 -9.38 -12.39
CA ASN A 360 -22.26 -10.11 -13.67
C ASN A 360 -20.95 -10.19 -14.47
N MET A 361 -19.83 -10.38 -13.83
CA MET A 361 -18.51 -10.45 -14.46
C MET A 361 -18.17 -9.21 -15.31
N VAL A 362 -18.60 -8.03 -14.84
CA VAL A 362 -18.16 -6.76 -15.45
C VAL A 362 -16.63 -6.73 -15.46
N VAL A 363 -16.08 -6.33 -16.61
CA VAL A 363 -14.63 -6.24 -16.81
C VAL A 363 -14.13 -4.85 -16.43
N VAL A 364 -13.05 -4.80 -15.66
CA VAL A 364 -12.31 -3.58 -15.35
C VAL A 364 -10.87 -3.78 -15.82
N ASN A 365 -10.37 -2.86 -16.62
CA ASN A 365 -9.00 -2.89 -17.15
C ASN A 365 -8.54 -1.47 -17.50
N ASN A 366 -8.63 -0.55 -16.54
CA ASN A 366 -8.30 0.87 -16.77
C ASN A 366 -6.89 1.25 -16.25
N TRP A 367 -5.96 0.29 -16.26
CA TRP A 367 -4.57 0.49 -15.81
C TRP A 367 -3.84 1.63 -16.52
N ASP A 368 -4.15 1.90 -17.78
CA ASP A 368 -3.57 3.01 -18.57
C ASP A 368 -4.03 4.40 -18.13
N GLN A 369 -5.03 4.46 -17.26
CA GLN A 369 -5.68 5.71 -16.87
C GLN A 369 -5.25 6.17 -15.47
N ILE A 370 -4.46 5.34 -14.79
CA ILE A 370 -3.96 5.63 -13.46
C ILE A 370 -2.49 5.96 -13.63
N PRO A 371 -2.03 7.12 -13.13
CA PRO A 371 -0.60 7.39 -13.00
C PRO A 371 0.03 6.27 -12.18
N THR A 372 1.08 5.64 -12.68
CA THR A 372 1.84 4.67 -11.91
C THR A 372 2.87 5.40 -11.07
N GLU A 373 3.05 4.98 -9.82
CA GLU A 373 4.14 5.51 -8.97
C GLU A 373 5.54 5.33 -9.61
N GLU A 374 5.75 4.35 -10.51
CA GLU A 374 6.99 4.29 -11.29
C GLU A 374 7.17 5.48 -12.26
N GLN A 375 6.05 6.08 -12.70
CA GLN A 375 6.08 7.35 -13.42
C GLN A 375 6.14 8.53 -12.43
N GLU A 376 5.73 8.32 -11.19
CA GLU A 376 5.80 9.31 -10.11
C GLU A 376 7.09 9.22 -9.29
N GLU A 377 7.75 8.05 -9.12
CA GLU A 377 9.08 7.94 -8.52
C GLU A 377 10.20 8.49 -9.43
N GLU A 378 10.00 8.52 -10.74
CA GLU A 378 10.86 9.32 -11.65
C GLU A 378 10.54 10.81 -11.55
N ASP A 379 9.47 11.19 -10.85
CA ASP A 379 8.82 12.44 -11.12
C ASP A 379 8.30 13.19 -9.91
N THR A 380 8.71 12.92 -8.70
CA THR A 380 8.17 13.75 -7.63
C THR A 380 9.07 14.92 -7.30
N PRO A 381 8.56 16.09 -7.61
CA PRO A 381 8.18 16.98 -6.54
C PRO A 381 6.66 17.01 -6.38
N THR A 382 6.18 16.88 -5.17
CA THR A 382 4.83 17.32 -4.85
C THR A 382 4.75 18.82 -5.16
N PRO A 383 3.84 19.23 -6.04
CA PRO A 383 3.89 20.55 -6.66
C PRO A 383 3.54 21.73 -5.76
N ASP A 384 3.14 21.48 -4.53
CA ASP A 384 2.59 22.52 -3.65
C ASP A 384 3.49 22.93 -2.49
N GLN A 385 4.77 22.56 -2.59
CA GLN A 385 5.76 22.98 -1.61
C GLN A 385 6.49 24.26 -2.05
N ARG A 386 5.83 25.06 -2.84
CA ARG A 386 6.28 26.44 -3.04
C ARG A 386 6.33 27.12 -1.68
N GLU A 387 7.31 27.99 -1.48
CA GLU A 387 7.41 28.88 -0.33
C GLU A 387 6.03 29.20 0.23
N GLN A 388 5.91 29.29 1.54
CA GLN A 388 4.76 29.93 2.18
C GLN A 388 4.77 31.44 1.85
N VAL A 389 4.83 31.75 0.60
CA VAL A 389 4.33 33.00 0.07
C VAL A 389 2.83 32.90 0.26
N SER A 390 2.26 33.84 0.98
CA SER A 390 0.82 33.94 1.09
C SER A 390 0.25 33.77 -0.31
N GLU A 391 -0.55 32.72 -0.50
CA GLU A 391 -1.29 32.59 -1.75
C GLU A 391 -1.99 33.93 -2.03
N PRO A 392 -1.95 34.42 -3.28
CA PRO A 392 -2.66 35.64 -3.64
C PRO A 392 -4.12 35.51 -3.19
N GLU A 393 -4.69 36.55 -2.62
CA GLU A 393 -6.12 36.53 -2.25
C GLU A 393 -6.92 36.23 -3.51
N HIS A 394 -7.68 35.11 -3.48
CA HIS A 394 -8.51 34.71 -4.60
C HIS A 394 -9.51 35.81 -4.97
N ASN A 395 -9.41 36.32 -6.19
CA ASN A 395 -10.21 37.42 -6.70
C ASN A 395 -11.35 36.88 -7.60
N ASP A 396 -12.53 37.50 -7.53
CA ASP A 396 -13.66 37.11 -8.40
C ASP A 396 -13.50 37.55 -9.88
N LYS A 397 -12.51 38.41 -10.15
CA LYS A 397 -12.19 38.89 -11.50
C LYS A 397 -10.94 38.19 -12.02
N ASN A 398 -11.10 37.34 -13.04
CA ASN A 398 -10.00 36.59 -13.62
C ASN A 398 -8.95 37.50 -14.27
N THR A 399 -7.70 37.31 -13.89
CA THR A 399 -6.51 37.84 -14.55
C THR A 399 -5.84 36.69 -15.31
N PRO A 400 -5.39 36.84 -16.55
CA PRO A 400 -4.67 35.76 -17.24
C PRO A 400 -3.37 35.41 -16.51
N PRO A 401 -2.96 34.12 -16.50
CA PRO A 401 -1.69 33.71 -15.91
C PRO A 401 -0.48 34.34 -16.61
N GLU A 402 0.64 34.42 -15.92
CA GLU A 402 1.94 34.76 -16.48
C GLU A 402 2.77 33.49 -16.64
N ALA A 403 3.09 33.14 -17.90
CA ALA A 403 3.94 32.01 -18.24
C ALA A 403 5.35 32.46 -18.58
N VAL A 404 6.35 31.76 -18.04
CA VAL A 404 7.78 32.12 -18.16
C VAL A 404 8.52 30.99 -18.87
N ASP A 405 9.48 31.36 -19.75
CA ASP A 405 10.29 30.38 -20.50
C ASP A 405 11.11 29.48 -19.56
N ASP A 406 11.27 28.22 -19.95
CA ASP A 406 11.96 27.17 -19.22
C ASP A 406 13.18 26.61 -19.95
N GLU A 407 14.12 26.03 -19.22
CA GLU A 407 15.25 25.28 -19.76
C GLU A 407 15.53 24.04 -18.90
N PHE A 408 15.52 22.85 -19.55
CA PHE A 408 15.77 21.57 -18.89
C PHE A 408 16.82 20.75 -19.65
N GLY A 409 17.64 20.01 -18.89
CA GLY A 409 18.46 18.93 -19.43
C GLY A 409 17.67 17.63 -19.57
N ILE A 410 18.03 16.84 -20.55
CA ILE A 410 17.42 15.52 -20.78
C ILE A 410 18.47 14.50 -21.17
N ARG A 411 18.25 13.22 -20.82
CA ARG A 411 19.14 12.10 -21.17
C ARG A 411 18.69 11.36 -22.43
N PRO A 412 19.64 10.89 -23.25
CA PRO A 412 19.33 9.98 -24.36
C PRO A 412 18.70 8.68 -23.84
N GLY A 413 17.60 8.24 -24.46
CA GLY A 413 16.91 7.00 -24.11
C GLY A 413 16.11 7.04 -22.81
N ARG A 414 15.93 8.22 -22.20
CA ARG A 414 15.18 8.41 -20.97
C ARG A 414 13.99 9.35 -21.15
N SER A 415 12.97 9.11 -20.37
CA SER A 415 11.89 10.07 -20.18
C SER A 415 12.29 11.04 -19.07
N THR A 416 11.99 12.32 -19.23
CA THR A 416 12.30 13.34 -18.22
C THR A 416 11.05 14.20 -17.96
N MET A 417 10.73 14.41 -16.70
CA MET A 417 9.68 15.33 -16.32
C MET A 417 10.12 16.77 -16.48
N LEU A 418 9.15 17.60 -16.85
CA LEU A 418 9.34 19.02 -17.14
C LEU A 418 8.34 19.81 -16.28
N PRO A 419 8.75 20.29 -15.09
CA PRO A 419 7.88 21.05 -14.20
C PRO A 419 7.71 22.50 -14.69
N VAL A 420 7.14 22.67 -15.87
CA VAL A 420 7.04 23.92 -16.63
C VAL A 420 6.20 25.00 -15.93
N LEU A 421 5.41 24.66 -14.92
CA LEU A 421 4.60 25.62 -14.16
C LEU A 421 5.31 26.16 -12.91
N ASP A 422 6.55 25.73 -12.64
CA ASP A 422 7.24 26.05 -11.40
C ASP A 422 7.67 27.51 -11.27
N ASN A 423 7.83 28.20 -12.39
CA ASN A 423 8.16 29.61 -12.51
C ASN A 423 6.99 30.45 -13.02
N ASP A 424 5.84 29.83 -13.30
CA ASP A 424 4.61 30.50 -13.71
C ASP A 424 3.82 31.01 -12.52
N SER A 425 3.02 32.04 -12.71
CA SER A 425 2.20 32.62 -11.65
C SER A 425 0.81 33.05 -12.16
N ASP A 426 -0.10 33.17 -11.21
CA ASP A 426 -1.43 33.71 -11.42
C ASP A 426 -1.75 34.69 -10.31
N ASP A 427 -2.07 35.94 -10.69
CA ASP A 427 -2.30 37.03 -9.72
C ASP A 427 -3.57 36.83 -8.87
N ASP A 428 -4.50 36.00 -9.36
CA ASP A 428 -5.75 35.69 -8.66
C ASP A 428 -5.62 34.43 -7.79
N GLY A 429 -4.44 33.76 -7.81
CA GLY A 429 -4.21 32.50 -7.11
C GLY A 429 -4.95 31.31 -7.74
N ASP A 430 -5.35 31.42 -9.00
CA ASP A 430 -5.99 30.33 -9.72
C ASP A 430 -4.96 29.25 -10.08
N VAL A 431 -5.42 28.01 -10.04
CA VAL A 431 -4.58 26.84 -10.28
C VAL A 431 -4.26 26.69 -11.76
N LEU A 432 -2.97 26.62 -12.07
CA LEU A 432 -2.48 26.49 -13.43
C LEU A 432 -2.40 25.02 -13.89
N THR A 433 -2.66 24.81 -15.18
CA THR A 433 -2.41 23.54 -15.88
C THR A 433 -1.62 23.79 -17.16
N ALA A 434 -0.70 22.87 -17.49
CA ALA A 434 0.12 22.96 -18.70
C ALA A 434 -0.40 22.06 -19.83
N ARG A 435 -0.25 22.53 -21.05
CA ARG A 435 -0.52 21.78 -22.27
C ARG A 435 0.48 22.16 -23.36
N ALA A 436 1.15 21.18 -23.96
CA ALA A 436 1.98 21.46 -25.13
C ALA A 436 1.14 21.95 -26.29
N VAL A 437 1.53 23.05 -26.91
CA VAL A 437 0.90 23.62 -28.10
C VAL A 437 1.73 23.45 -29.36
N SER A 438 3.01 23.09 -29.23
CA SER A 438 3.87 22.63 -30.32
C SER A 438 4.63 21.37 -29.91
N ASN A 439 5.21 20.65 -30.87
CA ASN A 439 6.03 19.47 -30.62
C ASN A 439 7.51 19.81 -30.79
N PRO A 440 8.41 19.16 -30.01
CA PRO A 440 9.84 19.25 -30.24
C PRO A 440 10.25 18.52 -31.52
N GLU A 441 11.50 18.75 -32.02
CA GLU A 441 12.04 18.05 -33.18
C GLU A 441 12.26 16.56 -32.97
N PHE A 442 12.46 16.14 -31.70
CA PHE A 442 12.61 14.74 -31.29
C PHE A 442 11.96 14.53 -29.91
N GLY A 443 11.57 13.30 -29.64
CA GLY A 443 10.78 12.95 -28.45
C GLY A 443 9.31 13.28 -28.59
N THR A 444 8.54 12.91 -27.60
CA THR A 444 7.09 13.13 -27.51
C THR A 444 6.77 13.84 -26.21
N ILE A 445 6.00 14.91 -26.24
CA ILE A 445 5.55 15.59 -25.02
C ILE A 445 4.20 15.01 -24.61
N VAL A 446 4.15 14.46 -23.40
CA VAL A 446 2.92 13.97 -22.79
C VAL A 446 2.54 14.82 -21.58
N ARG A 447 1.26 14.88 -21.31
CA ARG A 447 0.73 15.60 -20.15
C ARG A 447 0.70 14.66 -18.95
N THR A 448 1.27 15.07 -17.82
CA THR A 448 1.31 14.28 -16.59
C THR A 448 0.60 14.98 -15.45
N ARG A 449 0.34 14.28 -14.35
CA ARG A 449 -0.25 14.85 -13.12
C ARG A 449 -1.48 15.73 -13.37
N GLY A 450 -2.42 15.25 -14.19
CA GLY A 450 -3.61 16.03 -14.51
C GLY A 450 -3.33 17.34 -15.25
N GLY A 451 -2.10 17.54 -15.76
CA GLY A 451 -1.66 18.74 -16.46
C GLY A 451 -0.87 19.71 -15.63
N ARG A 452 -0.40 19.30 -14.45
CA ARG A 452 0.48 20.14 -13.63
C ARG A 452 1.94 20.09 -14.07
N ALA A 453 2.31 19.08 -14.83
CA ALA A 453 3.61 18.97 -15.46
C ALA A 453 3.49 18.38 -16.87
N LEU A 454 4.55 18.51 -17.63
CA LEU A 454 4.75 17.85 -18.90
C LEU A 454 5.89 16.86 -18.77
N GLN A 455 5.93 15.84 -19.62
CA GLN A 455 7.01 14.88 -19.68
C GLN A 455 7.46 14.71 -21.11
N ILE A 456 8.77 14.66 -21.36
CA ILE A 456 9.29 14.22 -22.63
C ILE A 456 9.58 12.71 -22.57
N THR A 457 9.09 11.97 -23.56
CA THR A 457 9.34 10.54 -23.78
C THR A 457 9.97 10.31 -25.15
N ASP A 458 10.33 9.07 -25.47
CA ASP A 458 10.86 8.66 -26.76
C ASP A 458 12.09 9.45 -27.24
N VAL A 459 12.93 9.89 -26.31
CA VAL A 459 14.22 10.51 -26.64
C VAL A 459 15.14 9.45 -27.24
N PRO A 460 15.69 9.61 -28.47
CA PRO A 460 16.49 8.57 -29.08
C PRO A 460 17.77 8.26 -28.31
N GLU A 461 18.02 6.98 -28.01
CA GLU A 461 19.22 6.51 -27.28
C GLU A 461 20.55 6.85 -27.96
N THR A 462 20.54 7.02 -29.28
CA THR A 462 21.74 7.27 -30.08
C THR A 462 22.19 8.72 -30.10
N MET A 463 21.41 9.62 -29.50
CA MET A 463 21.77 11.05 -29.47
C MET A 463 22.89 11.30 -28.46
N THR A 464 23.92 12.03 -28.88
CA THR A 464 25.06 12.38 -28.02
C THR A 464 25.16 13.87 -27.74
N ALA A 465 24.39 14.68 -28.42
CA ALA A 465 24.26 16.12 -28.22
C ALA A 465 23.07 16.64 -29.04
N GLY A 466 22.60 17.82 -28.72
CA GLY A 466 21.52 18.51 -29.43
C GLY A 466 20.65 19.30 -28.48
N SER A 467 19.82 20.16 -29.05
CA SER A 467 18.77 20.85 -28.33
C SER A 467 17.54 20.91 -29.19
N THR A 468 16.37 20.93 -28.54
CA THR A 468 15.09 21.14 -29.19
C THR A 468 14.25 22.08 -28.33
N SER A 469 13.18 22.59 -28.86
CA SER A 469 12.25 23.41 -28.10
C SER A 469 10.81 23.13 -28.49
N PHE A 470 9.92 23.38 -27.58
CA PHE A 470 8.49 23.38 -27.83
C PHE A 470 7.84 24.52 -27.06
N THR A 471 6.60 24.84 -27.40
CA THR A 471 5.79 25.86 -26.71
C THR A 471 4.71 25.15 -25.90
N TYR A 472 4.49 25.60 -24.68
CA TYR A 472 3.34 25.19 -23.87
C TYR A 472 2.42 26.37 -23.56
N GLU A 473 1.22 26.05 -23.15
CA GLU A 473 0.23 26.98 -22.62
C GLU A 473 -0.02 26.67 -21.16
N ALA A 474 0.21 27.65 -20.28
CA ALA A 474 -0.27 27.63 -18.91
C ALA A 474 -1.69 28.20 -18.89
N SER A 475 -2.62 27.51 -18.25
CA SER A 475 -4.03 27.92 -18.22
C SER A 475 -4.63 27.76 -16.82
N ASP A 476 -5.34 28.78 -16.38
CA ASP A 476 -6.18 28.84 -15.18
C ASP A 476 -7.59 28.22 -15.40
N GLY A 477 -7.87 27.72 -16.62
CA GLY A 477 -9.18 27.20 -17.04
C GLY A 477 -10.14 28.27 -17.58
N LEU A 478 -9.79 29.56 -17.53
CA LEU A 478 -10.57 30.69 -18.09
C LEU A 478 -9.77 31.46 -19.11
N ALA A 479 -8.48 31.61 -18.89
CA ALA A 479 -7.52 32.26 -19.78
C ALA A 479 -6.24 31.40 -19.88
N GLY A 480 -5.30 31.81 -20.74
CA GLY A 480 -4.03 31.12 -20.86
C GLY A 480 -2.93 32.04 -21.37
N ALA A 481 -1.70 31.74 -21.01
CA ALA A 481 -0.48 32.34 -21.52
C ALA A 481 0.44 31.26 -22.08
N THR A 482 1.34 31.64 -22.98
CA THR A 482 2.26 30.67 -23.60
C THR A 482 3.70 31.03 -23.34
N ALA A 483 4.54 30.02 -23.07
CA ALA A 483 5.97 30.17 -22.96
C ALA A 483 6.72 29.05 -23.70
N ASN A 484 8.04 29.18 -23.85
CA ASN A 484 8.86 28.22 -24.57
C ASN A 484 9.66 27.37 -23.57
N VAL A 485 9.76 26.09 -23.91
CA VAL A 485 10.64 25.15 -23.20
C VAL A 485 11.80 24.79 -24.11
N LYS A 486 13.01 25.02 -23.65
CA LYS A 486 14.25 24.58 -24.31
C LYS A 486 14.75 23.31 -23.62
N LEU A 487 14.97 22.27 -24.42
CA LEU A 487 15.50 20.98 -23.97
C LEU A 487 16.91 20.78 -24.53
N THR A 488 17.87 20.43 -23.66
CA THR A 488 19.25 20.19 -24.05
C THR A 488 19.65 18.75 -23.72
N ILE A 489 20.19 18.01 -24.68
CA ILE A 489 20.66 16.67 -24.47
C ILE A 489 22.03 16.70 -23.78
N HIS A 490 22.08 16.04 -22.62
CA HIS A 490 23.29 15.79 -21.86
C HIS A 490 23.73 14.32 -22.02
N PRO A 491 24.89 14.05 -22.69
CA PRO A 491 25.34 12.68 -22.88
C PRO A 491 25.74 12.04 -21.56
N TRP A 492 25.65 10.72 -21.47
CA TRP A 492 25.98 9.95 -20.26
C TRP A 492 27.45 10.10 -19.78
N SER A 493 28.33 10.65 -20.59
CA SER A 493 29.71 10.97 -20.23
C SER A 493 29.88 12.25 -19.44
N GLN A 494 28.85 13.09 -19.38
CA GLN A 494 28.77 14.32 -18.58
C GLN A 494 27.83 14.08 -17.42
N ASN A 495 28.12 14.68 -16.27
CA ASN A 495 27.27 14.62 -15.10
C ASN A 495 27.48 15.85 -14.21
N GLU A 496 26.40 16.53 -13.93
CA GLU A 496 26.28 17.53 -12.89
C GLU A 496 25.38 16.94 -11.79
N GLY A 497 25.63 17.28 -10.53
CA GLY A 497 24.79 16.81 -9.43
C GLY A 497 23.51 17.63 -9.29
N PRO A 498 22.53 17.12 -8.51
CA PRO A 498 21.29 17.81 -8.24
C PRO A 498 21.55 19.23 -7.71
N ARG A 499 20.72 20.19 -8.08
CA ARG A 499 20.84 21.59 -7.69
C ARG A 499 19.58 22.07 -6.98
N GLN A 500 19.76 22.72 -5.84
CA GLN A 500 18.65 23.34 -5.11
C GLN A 500 18.12 24.56 -5.88
N MET A 501 16.82 24.57 -6.14
CA MET A 501 16.12 25.64 -6.88
C MET A 501 15.29 26.53 -5.96
N LYS A 502 14.74 25.96 -4.90
CA LYS A 502 13.90 26.66 -3.93
C LYS A 502 14.50 26.52 -2.53
N HIS A 503 14.35 27.56 -1.72
CA HIS A 503 14.79 27.58 -0.32
C HIS A 503 13.60 27.81 0.60
N PRO A 504 12.72 26.82 0.78
CA PRO A 504 11.53 26.96 1.59
C PRO A 504 11.89 27.12 3.08
N VAL A 505 11.00 27.81 3.80
CA VAL A 505 11.04 27.89 5.25
C VAL A 505 9.84 27.14 5.81
N ILE A 506 10.07 25.93 6.33
CA ILE A 506 9.01 25.15 6.96
C ILE A 506 8.81 25.57 8.41
N LYS A 507 7.57 25.54 8.90
CA LYS A 507 7.25 25.91 10.28
C LYS A 507 7.05 24.67 11.13
N VAL A 508 7.58 24.69 12.35
CA VAL A 508 7.35 23.66 13.37
C VAL A 508 7.10 24.33 14.72
N GLY A 509 6.14 23.86 15.47
CA GLY A 509 5.91 24.33 16.84
C GLY A 509 7.01 23.84 17.78
N ALA A 510 7.28 24.60 18.87
CA ALA A 510 8.23 24.17 19.87
C ALA A 510 7.85 22.80 20.47
N ASN A 511 8.78 21.85 20.48
CA ASN A 511 8.63 20.43 20.86
C ASN A 511 7.69 19.61 19.94
N ALA A 512 7.28 20.15 18.80
CA ALA A 512 6.44 19.46 17.82
C ALA A 512 7.28 18.81 16.70
N GLN A 513 6.60 18.15 15.77
CA GLN A 513 7.18 17.48 14.61
C GLN A 513 6.43 17.91 13.35
N VAL A 514 7.16 18.07 12.26
CA VAL A 514 6.61 18.34 10.93
C VAL A 514 7.23 17.39 9.92
N GLU A 515 6.46 17.02 8.92
CA GLU A 515 6.90 16.24 7.77
C GLU A 515 6.96 17.12 6.52
N TYR A 516 7.98 16.93 5.69
CA TYR A 516 8.21 17.71 4.49
C TYR A 516 8.92 16.87 3.43
N ASN A 517 8.45 16.89 2.17
CA ASN A 517 9.19 16.31 1.06
C ASN A 517 9.97 17.40 0.32
N LEU A 518 11.29 17.26 0.30
CA LEU A 518 12.19 18.31 -0.20
C LEU A 518 12.62 18.13 -1.67
N LEU A 519 12.31 16.98 -2.32
CA LEU A 519 12.78 16.76 -3.71
C LEU A 519 12.20 17.79 -4.69
N SER A 520 11.03 18.36 -4.38
CA SER A 520 10.41 19.41 -5.19
C SER A 520 11.20 20.73 -5.25
N ASP A 521 12.12 20.91 -4.32
CA ASP A 521 12.94 22.11 -4.27
C ASP A 521 14.24 21.96 -5.07
N TRP A 522 14.43 20.80 -5.68
CA TRP A 522 15.65 20.45 -6.38
C TRP A 522 15.39 20.05 -7.82
N ILE A 523 16.38 20.20 -8.67
CA ILE A 523 16.39 19.72 -10.05
C ILE A 523 17.76 19.16 -10.37
N ASP A 524 17.79 18.14 -11.21
CA ASP A 524 19.03 17.69 -11.82
C ASP A 524 19.24 18.37 -13.17
N PRO A 525 20.39 19.07 -13.38
CA PRO A 525 20.65 19.82 -14.62
C PRO A 525 20.74 18.95 -15.86
N ASP A 526 21.01 17.67 -15.69
CA ASP A 526 21.15 16.70 -16.79
C ASP A 526 19.86 15.91 -17.04
N GLY A 527 18.85 16.09 -16.18
CA GLY A 527 17.60 15.33 -16.20
C GLY A 527 17.73 13.91 -15.63
N ASP A 528 18.75 13.68 -14.79
CA ASP A 528 18.92 12.44 -14.05
C ASP A 528 17.98 12.40 -12.83
N GLN A 529 17.63 11.19 -12.43
CA GLN A 529 16.91 10.97 -11.17
C GLN A 529 17.87 11.18 -9.99
N PHE A 530 17.35 11.70 -8.91
CA PHE A 530 18.11 11.92 -7.71
C PHE A 530 17.28 11.56 -6.46
N PHE A 531 17.95 11.34 -5.36
CA PHE A 531 17.36 10.91 -4.11
C PHE A 531 18.03 11.62 -2.91
N LEU A 532 17.33 11.64 -1.79
CA LEU A 532 17.86 12.16 -0.54
C LEU A 532 18.76 11.13 0.11
N LYS A 533 20.04 11.48 0.23
CA LYS A 533 21.07 10.58 0.75
C LYS A 533 21.33 10.74 2.24
N GLU A 534 21.30 11.98 2.75
CA GLU A 534 21.66 12.28 4.14
C GLU A 534 20.95 13.55 4.62
N VAL A 535 20.54 13.54 5.89
CA VAL A 535 20.00 14.72 6.59
C VAL A 535 20.72 14.89 7.92
N SER A 536 21.18 16.09 8.19
CA SER A 536 21.85 16.44 9.45
C SER A 536 21.14 17.60 10.12
N ALA A 537 20.52 17.33 11.27
CA ALA A 537 19.84 18.34 12.07
C ALA A 537 20.81 19.03 13.05
N PRO A 538 20.62 20.32 13.34
CA PRO A 538 21.41 21.04 14.34
C PRO A 538 21.06 20.58 15.77
N ASP A 539 21.88 21.01 16.75
CA ASP A 539 21.65 20.72 18.17
C ASP A 539 20.25 21.15 18.62
N GLY A 540 19.59 20.29 19.38
CA GLY A 540 18.22 20.51 19.85
C GLY A 540 17.13 20.21 18.84
N MET A 541 17.47 19.58 17.71
CA MET A 541 16.53 19.05 16.73
C MET A 541 16.88 17.60 16.37
N SER A 542 15.93 16.86 15.87
CA SER A 542 16.16 15.56 15.24
C SER A 542 15.50 15.51 13.87
N ALA A 543 16.13 14.83 12.92
CA ALA A 543 15.58 14.57 11.61
C ALA A 543 15.64 13.08 11.30
N GLN A 544 14.56 12.56 10.72
CA GLN A 544 14.50 11.25 10.09
C GLN A 544 14.13 11.47 8.63
N PHE A 545 14.60 10.63 7.72
CA PHE A 545 14.34 10.83 6.31
C PHE A 545 14.21 9.48 5.58
N SER A 546 13.62 9.52 4.40
CA SER A 546 13.61 8.46 3.40
C SER A 546 14.21 8.94 2.09
N GLU A 547 14.68 8.01 1.26
CA GLU A 547 15.34 8.33 -0.02
C GLU A 547 14.42 9.06 -1.00
N ASP A 548 13.10 8.92 -0.85
CA ASP A 548 12.05 9.62 -1.61
C ASP A 548 11.94 11.13 -1.29
N GLY A 549 12.83 11.63 -0.44
CA GLY A 549 12.90 13.03 -0.06
C GLY A 549 12.01 13.45 1.11
N THR A 550 11.27 12.53 1.69
CA THR A 550 10.47 12.83 2.89
C THR A 550 11.37 12.97 4.10
N VAL A 551 11.27 14.11 4.78
CA VAL A 551 12.01 14.44 6.00
C VAL A 551 11.03 14.72 7.12
N GLN A 552 11.14 13.98 8.23
CA GLN A 552 10.45 14.27 9.48
C GLN A 552 11.38 15.03 10.41
N ILE A 553 11.04 16.25 10.74
CA ILE A 553 11.83 17.13 11.60
C ILE A 553 11.08 17.34 12.91
N ARG A 554 11.78 17.11 14.02
CA ARG A 554 11.27 17.31 15.36
C ARG A 554 12.12 18.28 16.13
N ASP A 555 11.48 19.31 16.73
CA ASP A 555 12.14 20.17 17.69
C ASP A 555 12.25 19.46 19.06
N LEU A 556 13.43 19.51 19.66
CA LEU A 556 13.74 18.93 20.98
C LEU A 556 14.13 20.02 21.99
N GLY A 557 13.71 21.27 21.75
CA GLY A 557 14.05 22.44 22.56
C GLY A 557 15.19 23.25 21.98
N SER A 558 15.33 23.32 20.66
CA SER A 558 16.34 24.15 19.96
C SER A 558 16.15 25.63 20.14
N GLY A 559 15.01 26.07 20.70
CA GLY A 559 14.60 27.45 20.87
C GLY A 559 13.99 28.07 19.62
N VAL A 560 13.11 29.05 19.82
CA VAL A 560 12.39 29.79 18.77
C VAL A 560 13.33 30.43 17.76
N GLY A 561 12.94 30.44 16.48
CA GLY A 561 13.68 31.07 15.38
C GLY A 561 14.04 30.10 14.27
N VAL A 562 14.66 30.62 13.22
CA VAL A 562 15.03 29.83 12.04
C VAL A 562 16.30 29.02 12.32
N LYS A 563 16.25 27.74 11.99
CA LYS A 563 17.31 26.74 12.06
C LYS A 563 17.58 26.20 10.66
N SER A 564 18.83 25.84 10.38
CA SER A 564 19.19 25.21 9.12
C SER A 564 19.45 23.72 9.34
N VAL A 565 18.74 22.88 8.62
CA VAL A 565 18.95 21.42 8.52
C VAL A 565 19.72 21.17 7.24
N SER A 566 20.90 20.56 7.34
CA SER A 566 21.72 20.24 6.17
C SER A 566 21.16 18.99 5.49
N VAL A 567 21.04 19.00 4.17
CA VAL A 567 20.56 17.90 3.35
C VAL A 567 21.55 17.57 2.24
N THR A 568 21.75 16.30 1.94
CA THR A 568 22.63 15.85 0.85
C THR A 568 21.81 15.03 -0.13
N LEU A 569 21.76 15.47 -1.38
CA LEU A 569 21.11 14.76 -2.47
C LEU A 569 22.14 14.17 -3.42
N SER A 570 21.78 13.07 -4.07
CA SER A 570 22.67 12.35 -5.01
C SER A 570 21.87 11.81 -6.19
N ASP A 571 22.46 11.92 -7.38
CA ASP A 571 22.04 11.24 -8.62
C ASP A 571 22.69 9.86 -8.81
N GLY A 572 23.40 9.37 -7.76
CA GLY A 572 24.19 8.13 -7.81
C GLY A 572 25.58 8.28 -8.41
N ARG A 573 25.96 9.47 -8.93
CA ARG A 573 27.30 9.79 -9.49
C ARG A 573 27.92 11.03 -8.83
N ALA A 574 27.09 12.03 -8.55
CA ALA A 574 27.47 13.26 -7.87
C ALA A 574 26.60 13.46 -6.63
N GLU A 575 27.08 14.31 -5.74
CA GLU A 575 26.40 14.65 -4.50
C GLU A 575 26.41 16.16 -4.32
N THR A 576 25.29 16.72 -3.89
CA THR A 576 25.17 18.14 -3.59
C THR A 576 24.61 18.34 -2.19
N VAL A 577 25.25 19.20 -1.44
CA VAL A 577 24.79 19.62 -0.11
C VAL A 577 23.99 20.90 -0.23
N GLY A 578 22.82 20.93 0.36
CA GLY A 578 21.99 22.12 0.50
C GLY A 578 21.43 22.27 1.90
N ASP A 579 20.44 23.13 2.05
CA ASP A 579 19.84 23.39 3.34
C ASP A 579 18.31 23.50 3.27
N LEU A 580 17.68 23.05 4.35
CA LEU A 580 16.27 23.21 4.60
C LEU A 580 16.09 24.11 5.80
N GLN A 581 15.43 25.25 5.60
CA GLN A 581 15.20 26.23 6.66
C GLN A 581 13.97 25.82 7.49
N VAL A 582 14.15 25.74 8.82
CA VAL A 582 13.08 25.35 9.75
C VAL A 582 12.85 26.49 10.74
N SER A 583 11.67 27.07 10.72
CA SER A 583 11.26 28.15 11.64
C SER A 583 10.53 27.54 12.84
N VAL A 584 11.22 27.45 13.97
CA VAL A 584 10.63 27.02 15.24
C VAL A 584 9.77 28.15 15.79
N GLN A 585 8.47 27.88 15.94
CA GLN A 585 7.48 28.83 16.47
C GLN A 585 7.35 28.70 17.99
N GLU A 586 6.85 29.73 18.64
CA GLU A 586 6.55 29.67 20.09
C GLU A 586 5.56 28.53 20.41
N ALA A 587 5.63 28.02 21.64
CA ALA A 587 4.69 27.05 22.12
C ALA A 587 3.28 27.64 22.12
N GLY A 588 2.37 27.02 21.37
CA GLY A 588 0.99 27.45 21.18
C GLY A 588 0.37 26.72 20.00
N ASN A 589 -0.93 26.92 19.77
CA ASN A 589 -1.59 26.37 18.60
C ASN A 589 -1.26 27.23 17.38
N VAL A 590 -0.43 26.72 16.49
CA VAL A 590 -0.13 27.34 15.19
C VAL A 590 -1.17 26.83 14.19
N PRO A 591 -1.80 27.70 13.39
CA PRO A 591 -2.77 27.26 12.41
C PRO A 591 -2.16 26.26 11.41
N PRO A 592 -2.94 25.24 10.96
CA PRO A 592 -2.51 24.33 9.91
C PRO A 592 -2.27 25.07 8.60
N VAL A 593 -1.41 24.49 7.77
CA VAL A 593 -1.09 24.97 6.43
C VAL A 593 -1.83 24.08 5.44
N ALA A 594 -2.88 24.62 4.84
CA ALA A 594 -3.62 23.94 3.78
C ALA A 594 -2.89 24.12 2.44
N ARG A 595 -2.97 23.09 1.60
CA ARG A 595 -2.36 23.08 0.27
C ARG A 595 -3.41 22.75 -0.79
N ALA A 596 -3.15 23.20 -2.02
CA ALA A 596 -4.06 22.94 -3.12
C ALA A 596 -3.99 21.47 -3.56
N ASP A 597 -5.15 20.88 -3.79
CA ASP A 597 -5.32 19.51 -4.24
C ASP A 597 -5.75 19.45 -5.70
N PHE A 598 -5.30 18.40 -6.41
CA PHE A 598 -5.60 18.20 -7.81
C PHE A 598 -6.12 16.80 -8.07
N TYR A 599 -7.30 16.74 -8.65
CA TYR A 599 -7.94 15.49 -8.97
C TYR A 599 -8.43 15.49 -10.41
N VAL A 600 -8.23 14.38 -11.11
CA VAL A 600 -8.76 14.16 -12.45
C VAL A 600 -10.03 13.33 -12.37
N ALA A 601 -11.14 13.84 -12.88
CA ALA A 601 -12.42 13.15 -12.86
C ALA A 601 -12.99 12.97 -14.27
N ARG A 602 -13.73 11.89 -14.48
CA ARG A 602 -14.55 11.72 -15.68
C ARG A 602 -15.91 12.37 -15.46
N VAL A 603 -16.42 12.99 -16.52
CA VAL A 603 -17.73 13.63 -16.47
C VAL A 603 -18.83 12.60 -16.17
N GLY A 604 -19.57 12.83 -15.08
CA GLY A 604 -20.68 11.99 -14.66
C GLY A 604 -20.30 10.85 -13.72
N GLU A 605 -19.02 10.69 -13.36
CA GLU A 605 -18.54 9.70 -12.39
C GLU A 605 -18.29 10.35 -11.02
N PRO A 606 -18.57 9.64 -9.91
CA PRO A 606 -18.20 10.11 -8.59
C PRO A 606 -16.68 9.98 -8.38
N LEU A 607 -16.07 10.97 -7.76
CA LEU A 607 -14.68 10.99 -7.35
C LEU A 607 -14.59 11.11 -5.83
N ILE A 608 -13.81 10.24 -5.19
CA ILE A 608 -13.44 10.39 -3.78
C ILE A 608 -12.17 11.22 -3.74
N ILE A 609 -12.16 12.23 -2.91
CA ILE A 609 -11.00 13.12 -2.70
C ILE A 609 -10.62 13.13 -1.22
N ASP A 610 -9.33 13.23 -0.93
CA ASP A 610 -8.79 13.41 0.41
C ASP A 610 -8.01 14.74 0.48
N PRO A 611 -8.72 15.85 0.70
CA PRO A 611 -8.14 17.18 0.62
C PRO A 611 -7.28 17.58 1.82
N VAL A 612 -7.03 16.67 2.77
CA VAL A 612 -6.13 16.92 3.92
C VAL A 612 -4.85 16.11 3.87
N SER A 613 -4.69 15.29 2.83
CA SER A 613 -3.55 14.36 2.71
C SER A 613 -2.19 15.04 2.54
N ASN A 614 -2.15 16.22 1.92
CA ASN A 614 -0.95 17.04 1.71
C ASN A 614 -0.87 18.26 2.64
N ASP A 615 -1.87 18.46 3.50
CA ASP A 615 -1.88 19.53 4.49
C ASP A 615 -0.95 19.22 5.67
N THR A 616 -0.42 20.24 6.29
CA THR A 616 0.48 20.08 7.45
C THR A 616 0.03 20.92 8.63
N ASP A 617 0.16 20.35 9.83
CA ASP A 617 0.00 21.10 11.08
C ASP A 617 1.37 21.30 11.73
N PRO A 618 1.81 22.54 11.96
CA PRO A 618 3.12 22.82 12.58
C PRO A 618 3.26 22.30 14.02
N ASN A 619 2.18 21.97 14.68
CA ASN A 619 2.18 21.36 16.00
C ASN A 619 2.16 19.83 15.96
N GLY A 620 1.96 19.24 14.76
CA GLY A 620 1.78 17.80 14.57
C GLY A 620 0.41 17.29 15.01
N ASP A 621 -0.59 18.17 15.10
CA ASP A 621 -1.95 17.80 15.46
C ASP A 621 -2.66 17.11 14.28
N PRO A 622 -3.55 16.13 14.54
CA PRO A 622 -4.31 15.49 13.48
C PRO A 622 -5.25 16.48 12.79
N LEU A 623 -5.17 16.53 11.47
CA LEU A 623 -6.04 17.38 10.65
C LEU A 623 -7.37 16.72 10.36
N SER A 624 -8.40 17.53 10.22
CA SER A 624 -9.73 17.09 9.83
C SER A 624 -10.45 18.12 8.96
N LEU A 625 -11.13 17.66 7.92
CA LEU A 625 -11.94 18.51 7.07
C LEU A 625 -13.22 18.96 7.80
N VAL A 626 -13.35 20.25 8.03
CA VAL A 626 -14.52 20.83 8.74
C VAL A 626 -15.68 21.09 7.78
N ALA A 627 -15.41 21.57 6.58
CA ALA A 627 -16.43 21.88 5.57
C ALA A 627 -15.84 21.83 4.16
N ALA A 628 -16.66 21.44 3.18
CA ALA A 628 -16.33 21.56 1.77
C ALA A 628 -17.44 22.39 1.07
N CYS A 629 -17.05 23.42 0.33
CA CYS A 629 -17.95 24.24 -0.46
C CYS A 629 -17.70 24.03 -1.95
N ALA A 630 -18.72 23.52 -2.68
CA ALA A 630 -18.65 23.43 -4.12
C ALA A 630 -18.98 24.80 -4.75
N ARG A 631 -17.98 25.52 -5.29
CA ARG A 631 -18.23 26.64 -6.21
C ARG A 631 -18.42 26.07 -7.62
N ARG A 632 -19.64 26.12 -8.14
CA ARG A 632 -19.89 25.85 -9.56
C ARG A 632 -19.49 27.09 -10.35
N ARG A 633 -18.33 27.06 -11.02
CA ARG A 633 -18.09 27.97 -12.13
C ARG A 633 -19.00 27.53 -13.29
N ARG A 634 -19.80 28.44 -13.82
CA ARG A 634 -20.61 28.13 -15.01
C ARG A 634 -19.66 27.93 -16.17
N PRO A 635 -19.80 26.84 -16.96
CA PRO A 635 -19.06 26.76 -18.21
C PRO A 635 -19.42 27.99 -19.05
N VAL A 636 -18.41 28.68 -19.52
CA VAL A 636 -18.58 29.76 -20.54
C VAL A 636 -19.01 29.06 -21.82
N PRO A 637 -20.07 29.52 -22.51
CA PRO A 637 -20.64 28.88 -23.70
C PRO A 637 -19.69 28.84 -24.88
#